data_46ec1e6d5f2540df34f17529bff0aca2
#
_entry.id   46ec1e6d5f2540df34f17529bff0aca2
#
_cell.length_a   1.000
_cell.length_b   1.000
_cell.length_c   1.000
_cell.angle_alpha   90.00
_cell.angle_beta   90.00
_cell.angle_gamma   90.00
#
_symmetry.space_group_name_H-M   'P 1'
#
loop_
_entity.id
_entity.type
_entity.pdbx_description
1 polymer ?
#
loop_
_entity_poly.entity_id
_entity_poly.type
_entity_poly.pdbx_seq_one_letter_code
_entity_poly.pdbx_strand_id
1 'polypeptide(L)'
;MTLSRRSAIKIGLGAGAGALPLLGRAPLLAELEVVAPRARAAGVVKARPLPLSAVRLHAGPLKHAQELDARYLLELEPDRMLAYYRDRAGLQPKAEPYGGWDGDGRNLTGHIAGHYLSAVSLMWSATGDPRFKQRADYLVGELKQVQDAHGDGYLSALKGGRKAFAELARGEIRSAAFDLNGEWSPWYTLHKTYAGLRDAYRHTGNRTALDVEIKFAAWAEHILSRLDDAQLQHMMNTEFGGMNEVMCDLYTDTGDARWLALSYKFEHRAFLEPLERHEDDLAGAHANTQIPKILGSAARFLYTGTPADLLAAGFFWDRVVQHHSFSSGGHGKDEYFGPADELSDWIDGRTAETCNVYNMLKLTRRLFSFWPDPHYADYHERALFNHILASIDPEDGRVCYMVPVGPAVTHEYQDMHRDFTCDVGTGMESHALHGDGIYYEAGDRLWVNLYVPSRATWAEGGVQLVMETDFPEGETAKLELELRAPKAFTLALRRPYWAGPAFLVKLNGQTVVAPAQEPAPDSFDQTGRSQYRRPAHEASSYVELQRQWRSGDVVEVALPKGLHLEPLPDNPHRLSLMWGPLVLAGDLGPEPNGRRGEGERPAPPQVPVFVAADPVVTWLKPVAGAPGHFRTDGVGREPDARGQVSDVDFQPFFRLHRRTYSTYWDVFTPAEWDQKKVTYVVEAERLRKLAAATVAYLQPGEVVFERQFNYQAGEGAVPQRILGRPGRRGRTWFSYDLPVEPTHPLVLIATYFSGDRRGTPADFEIQVDGRRICDQQLGLTDPHRFFDLECRLPEDLVRGKSKVTVRFQAKQGSQIATVFGLRMIRGDSER
;
A
#
# COMPACT_ATOMS: atom_id res chain seq x y z
N MET A 1 44.39 -8.62 37.18
CA MET A 1 44.30 -10.02 37.68
C MET A 1 43.58 -10.85 36.64
N THR A 2 44.32 -11.66 35.97
CA THR A 2 43.97 -12.68 34.99
C THR A 2 43.16 -13.77 35.65
N LEU A 3 42.17 -14.32 34.91
CA LEU A 3 41.93 -15.79 34.91
C LEU A 3 41.10 -16.24 33.69
N SER A 4 41.74 -17.00 32.87
CA SER A 4 41.32 -17.90 31.81
C SER A 4 40.57 -19.13 32.38
N ARG A 5 39.62 -19.70 31.60
CA ARG A 5 39.55 -21.17 31.43
C ARG A 5 38.58 -21.59 30.30
N ARG A 6 39.17 -22.25 29.32
CA ARG A 6 38.50 -23.14 28.35
C ARG A 6 38.09 -24.44 29.07
N SER A 7 36.95 -25.03 28.71
CA SER A 7 36.67 -26.44 28.92
C SER A 7 36.04 -27.03 27.69
N ALA A 8 36.78 -27.91 27.03
CA ALA A 8 36.31 -28.80 25.97
C ALA A 8 35.73 -30.06 26.63
N ILE A 9 34.60 -30.53 26.15
CA ILE A 9 34.07 -31.83 26.46
C ILE A 9 34.09 -32.68 25.17
N LYS A 10 34.90 -33.73 25.21
CA LYS A 10 34.89 -34.85 24.27
C LYS A 10 33.82 -35.84 24.69
N ILE A 11 32.97 -36.28 23.78
CA ILE A 11 32.16 -37.50 23.97
C ILE A 11 32.48 -38.48 22.82
N GLY A 12 32.77 -39.70 23.25
CA GLY A 12 33.26 -40.73 22.39
C GLY A 12 32.20 -41.49 21.60
N LEU A 13 32.67 -42.11 20.54
CA LEU A 13 31.97 -43.08 19.69
C LEU A 13 31.73 -44.40 20.42
N GLY A 14 30.49 -44.90 20.36
CA GLY A 14 30.13 -46.28 20.68
C GLY A 14 29.33 -46.86 19.50
N ALA A 15 29.92 -47.84 18.83
CA ALA A 15 29.30 -48.59 17.76
C ALA A 15 28.38 -49.69 18.31
N GLY A 16 27.17 -49.81 17.77
CA GLY A 16 26.25 -50.90 17.97
C GLY A 16 25.38 -51.15 16.77
N ALA A 17 25.64 -52.21 16.03
CA ALA A 17 24.86 -52.61 14.87
C ALA A 17 23.58 -53.33 15.29
N GLY A 18 22.45 -52.98 14.74
CA GLY A 18 21.18 -53.65 14.84
C GLY A 18 20.29 -53.30 13.64
N ALA A 19 20.12 -54.26 12.73
CA ALA A 19 19.25 -54.09 11.56
C ALA A 19 17.80 -54.39 11.91
N LEU A 20 16.84 -53.60 11.36
CA LEU A 20 15.47 -53.99 10.96
C LEU A 20 14.66 -52.74 10.54
N PRO A 21 13.48 -52.81 9.89
CA PRO A 21 13.31 -52.83 8.44
C PRO A 21 12.75 -51.53 7.84
N LEU A 22 12.87 -51.43 6.52
CA LEU A 22 12.34 -50.37 5.65
C LEU A 22 10.84 -50.15 5.83
N LEU A 23 10.48 -49.01 6.44
CA LEU A 23 9.20 -48.35 6.27
C LEU A 23 9.46 -46.99 5.65
N GLY A 24 8.69 -46.63 4.60
CA GLY A 24 8.93 -45.54 3.72
C GLY A 24 9.13 -44.18 4.42
N ARG A 25 10.31 -43.61 4.22
CA ARG A 25 10.64 -42.25 4.63
C ARG A 25 9.96 -41.29 3.66
N ALA A 26 9.00 -40.57 4.15
CA ALA A 26 8.67 -39.27 3.57
C ALA A 26 9.96 -38.43 3.52
N PRO A 27 10.18 -37.58 2.48
CA PRO A 27 11.35 -36.72 2.44
C PRO A 27 11.36 -35.83 3.68
N LEU A 28 12.41 -35.96 4.49
CA LEU A 28 12.73 -34.97 5.52
C LEU A 28 12.79 -33.60 4.80
N LEU A 29 11.85 -32.71 5.13
CA LEU A 29 12.00 -31.28 4.88
C LEU A 29 13.36 -30.91 5.52
N ALA A 30 14.34 -30.53 4.69
CA ALA A 30 15.57 -29.95 5.18
C ALA A 30 15.20 -28.82 6.14
N GLU A 31 15.67 -28.86 7.37
CA GLU A 31 15.52 -27.77 8.31
C GLU A 31 16.14 -26.54 7.65
N LEU A 32 15.27 -25.63 7.19
CA LEU A 32 15.68 -24.28 6.82
C LEU A 32 16.17 -23.66 8.14
N GLU A 33 17.49 -23.57 8.31
CA GLU A 33 18.08 -22.73 9.35
C GLU A 33 17.62 -21.30 9.06
N VAL A 34 16.54 -20.89 9.70
CA VAL A 34 16.17 -19.47 9.79
C VAL A 34 17.30 -18.82 10.54
N VAL A 35 18.12 -18.03 9.84
CA VAL A 35 19.23 -17.31 10.46
C VAL A 35 18.62 -16.34 11.47
N ALA A 36 18.75 -16.67 12.75
CA ALA A 36 18.24 -15.82 13.81
C ALA A 36 19.01 -14.50 13.84
N PRO A 37 18.34 -13.34 13.77
CA PRO A 37 19.00 -12.04 13.80
C PRO A 37 19.87 -11.90 15.06
N ARG A 38 21.10 -11.42 14.91
CA ARG A 38 22.02 -11.19 16.04
C ARG A 38 21.60 -9.93 16.80
N ALA A 39 21.52 -10.06 18.13
CA ALA A 39 21.41 -8.99 19.12
C ALA A 39 20.30 -7.93 18.90
N ARG A 40 19.09 -8.27 19.29
CA ARG A 40 17.99 -7.30 19.52
C ARG A 40 18.21 -6.56 20.83
N ALA A 41 17.73 -5.32 20.95
CA ALA A 41 17.68 -4.63 22.24
C ALA A 41 16.87 -5.47 23.24
N ALA A 42 17.42 -5.66 24.45
CA ALA A 42 16.81 -6.54 25.44
C ALA A 42 15.39 -6.04 25.81
N GLY A 43 14.41 -6.92 25.73
CA GLY A 43 13.03 -6.64 26.17
C GLY A 43 12.18 -5.79 25.21
N VAL A 44 12.68 -5.42 24.03
CA VAL A 44 11.92 -4.66 23.02
C VAL A 44 10.87 -5.53 22.34
N VAL A 45 11.25 -6.75 21.94
CA VAL A 45 10.31 -7.68 21.29
C VAL A 45 9.48 -8.40 22.33
N LYS A 46 8.17 -8.21 22.28
CA LYS A 46 7.17 -8.84 23.15
C LYS A 46 6.48 -10.03 22.47
N ALA A 47 6.37 -9.99 21.15
CA ALA A 47 5.80 -11.07 20.34
C ALA A 47 6.56 -11.18 19.01
N ARG A 48 6.70 -12.38 18.47
CA ARG A 48 7.32 -12.64 17.16
C ARG A 48 6.29 -13.29 16.26
N PRO A 49 6.16 -12.85 15.01
CA PRO A 49 5.36 -13.61 14.05
C PRO A 49 5.97 -15.01 13.88
N LEU A 50 5.14 -16.00 13.71
CA LEU A 50 5.65 -17.30 13.24
C LEU A 50 6.28 -17.10 11.86
N PRO A 51 7.42 -17.75 11.58
CA PRO A 51 8.04 -17.64 10.25
C PRO A 51 7.05 -17.97 9.13
N LEU A 52 7.08 -17.22 8.04
CA LEU A 52 6.22 -17.48 6.87
C LEU A 52 6.32 -18.93 6.39
N SER A 53 7.52 -19.55 6.49
CA SER A 53 7.75 -20.96 6.18
C SER A 53 7.04 -21.93 7.12
N ALA A 54 6.64 -21.48 8.30
CA ALA A 54 5.91 -22.28 9.28
C ALA A 54 4.38 -22.26 9.08
N VAL A 55 3.88 -21.40 8.19
CA VAL A 55 2.44 -21.25 7.93
C VAL A 55 2.13 -21.69 6.50
N ARG A 56 1.13 -22.54 6.34
CA ARG A 56 0.62 -23.01 5.03
C ARG A 56 -0.85 -22.68 4.94
N LEU A 57 -1.23 -21.89 3.97
CA LEU A 57 -2.63 -21.55 3.70
C LEU A 57 -3.38 -22.76 3.16
N HIS A 58 -4.60 -22.96 3.63
CA HIS A 58 -5.58 -23.88 3.06
C HIS A 58 -6.51 -23.15 2.08
N ALA A 59 -7.38 -23.89 1.39
CA ALA A 59 -8.32 -23.34 0.42
C ALA A 59 -9.14 -22.18 1.01
N GLY A 60 -9.25 -21.11 0.23
CA GLY A 60 -9.93 -19.88 0.60
C GLY A 60 -9.46 -18.71 -0.28
N PRO A 61 -10.04 -17.51 -0.13
CA PRO A 61 -9.75 -16.39 -1.03
C PRO A 61 -8.30 -15.95 -1.01
N LEU A 62 -7.64 -15.94 0.15
CA LEU A 62 -6.22 -15.59 0.27
C LEU A 62 -5.31 -16.64 -0.38
N LYS A 63 -5.65 -17.93 -0.25
CA LYS A 63 -4.91 -19.00 -0.92
C LYS A 63 -5.06 -18.91 -2.43
N HIS A 64 -6.26 -18.60 -2.92
CA HIS A 64 -6.50 -18.39 -4.35
C HIS A 64 -5.68 -17.23 -4.92
N ALA A 65 -5.66 -16.08 -4.23
CA ALA A 65 -4.83 -14.93 -4.62
C ALA A 65 -3.33 -15.28 -4.63
N GLN A 66 -2.84 -16.05 -3.64
CA GLN A 66 -1.46 -16.54 -3.61
C GLN A 66 -1.16 -17.46 -4.80
N GLU A 67 -2.09 -18.29 -5.24
CA GLU A 67 -1.92 -19.19 -6.38
C GLU A 67 -1.91 -18.45 -7.73
N LEU A 68 -2.72 -17.38 -7.85
CA LEU A 68 -2.69 -16.50 -9.02
C LEU A 68 -1.34 -15.79 -9.14
N ASP A 69 -0.85 -15.21 -8.06
CA ASP A 69 0.45 -14.56 -8.01
C ASP A 69 1.60 -15.55 -8.25
N ALA A 70 1.56 -16.72 -7.63
CA ALA A 70 2.55 -17.77 -7.85
C ALA A 70 2.66 -18.17 -9.34
N ARG A 71 1.54 -18.19 -10.06
CA ARG A 71 1.50 -18.46 -11.50
C ARG A 71 2.14 -17.30 -12.28
N TYR A 72 1.74 -16.05 -11.99
CA TYR A 72 2.31 -14.86 -12.61
C TYR A 72 3.83 -14.79 -12.41
N LEU A 73 4.35 -15.03 -11.21
CA LEU A 73 5.78 -15.05 -10.92
C LEU A 73 6.55 -16.09 -11.78
N LEU A 74 5.92 -17.22 -12.09
CA LEU A 74 6.54 -18.24 -12.96
C LEU A 74 6.42 -17.94 -14.46
N GLU A 75 5.51 -17.06 -14.88
CA GLU A 75 5.39 -16.58 -16.27
C GLU A 75 6.47 -15.54 -16.61
N LEU A 76 6.91 -14.78 -15.63
CA LEU A 76 7.94 -13.76 -15.83
C LEU A 76 9.32 -14.35 -16.15
N GLU A 77 10.05 -13.65 -17.04
CA GLU A 77 11.37 -14.05 -17.50
C GLU A 77 12.48 -13.23 -16.81
N PRO A 78 13.29 -13.81 -15.91
CA PRO A 78 14.34 -13.10 -15.18
C PRO A 78 15.37 -12.40 -16.08
N ASP A 79 15.75 -13.03 -17.20
CA ASP A 79 16.75 -12.45 -18.13
C ASP A 79 16.29 -11.12 -18.74
N ARG A 80 14.99 -10.93 -18.91
CA ARG A 80 14.42 -9.66 -19.38
C ARG A 80 14.53 -8.55 -18.32
N MET A 81 14.32 -8.88 -17.04
CA MET A 81 14.51 -7.94 -15.91
C MET A 81 15.98 -7.58 -15.72
N LEU A 82 16.87 -8.52 -16.02
CA LEU A 82 18.32 -8.36 -15.83
C LEU A 82 19.02 -7.73 -17.04
N ALA A 83 18.31 -7.51 -18.15
CA ALA A 83 18.90 -7.04 -19.41
C ALA A 83 19.67 -5.71 -19.22
N TYR A 84 19.04 -4.72 -18.58
CA TYR A 84 19.70 -3.44 -18.33
C TYR A 84 20.80 -3.50 -17.26
N TYR A 85 20.68 -4.37 -16.25
CA TYR A 85 21.77 -4.61 -15.29
C TYR A 85 23.02 -5.11 -15.99
N ARG A 86 22.88 -6.08 -16.90
CA ARG A 86 24.00 -6.63 -17.67
C ARG A 86 24.59 -5.60 -18.63
N ASP A 87 23.74 -4.88 -19.36
CA ASP A 87 24.17 -3.83 -20.30
C ASP A 87 24.98 -2.74 -19.60
N ARG A 88 24.51 -2.22 -18.44
CA ARG A 88 25.21 -1.18 -17.68
C ARG A 88 26.54 -1.63 -17.09
N ALA A 89 26.74 -2.94 -16.91
CA ALA A 89 28.00 -3.55 -16.49
C ALA A 89 28.91 -3.96 -17.66
N GLY A 90 28.54 -3.65 -18.91
CA GLY A 90 29.27 -4.04 -20.12
C GLY A 90 29.17 -5.54 -20.46
N LEU A 91 28.18 -6.23 -19.89
CA LEU A 91 27.88 -7.63 -20.19
C LEU A 91 26.78 -7.72 -21.25
N GLN A 92 26.87 -8.73 -22.12
CA GLN A 92 25.81 -8.97 -23.12
C GLN A 92 24.48 -9.29 -22.44
N PRO A 93 23.38 -8.56 -22.70
CA PRO A 93 22.03 -8.98 -22.30
C PRO A 93 21.68 -10.38 -22.85
N LYS A 94 20.93 -11.16 -22.09
CA LYS A 94 20.51 -12.51 -22.47
C LYS A 94 19.12 -12.54 -23.14
N ALA A 95 18.34 -11.48 -22.95
CA ALA A 95 17.01 -11.31 -23.51
C ALA A 95 16.71 -9.81 -23.78
N GLU A 96 15.69 -9.56 -24.60
CA GLU A 96 15.15 -8.21 -24.75
C GLU A 96 14.52 -7.73 -23.44
N PRO A 97 14.79 -6.48 -23.01
CA PRO A 97 14.30 -5.98 -21.73
C PRO A 97 12.78 -5.84 -21.69
N TYR A 98 12.25 -5.76 -20.47
CA TYR A 98 10.90 -5.25 -20.26
C TYR A 98 10.86 -3.73 -20.46
N GLY A 99 9.63 -3.19 -20.57
CA GLY A 99 9.34 -1.77 -20.73
C GLY A 99 8.66 -1.16 -19.52
N GLY A 100 7.72 -0.26 -19.77
CA GLY A 100 6.97 0.42 -18.71
C GLY A 100 7.88 1.24 -17.78
N TRP A 101 7.63 1.19 -16.49
CA TRP A 101 8.45 1.90 -15.50
C TRP A 101 9.83 1.25 -15.29
N ASP A 102 10.01 0.00 -15.74
CA ASP A 102 11.31 -0.67 -15.74
C ASP A 102 12.10 -0.44 -17.05
N GLY A 103 11.53 0.32 -18.01
CA GLY A 103 12.13 0.62 -19.31
C GLY A 103 13.36 1.52 -19.22
N ASP A 104 14.06 1.68 -20.39
CA ASP A 104 15.24 2.54 -20.49
C ASP A 104 14.90 4.03 -20.34
N GLY A 105 15.91 4.83 -20.06
CA GLY A 105 15.81 6.29 -19.94
C GLY A 105 15.79 6.76 -18.50
N ARG A 106 15.09 7.88 -18.23
CA ARG A 106 14.84 8.39 -16.88
C ARG A 106 13.63 7.66 -16.29
N ASN A 107 13.84 6.44 -15.84
CA ASN A 107 12.85 5.52 -15.29
C ASN A 107 13.34 4.88 -13.99
N LEU A 108 12.51 4.05 -13.36
CA LEU A 108 12.88 3.24 -12.20
C LEU A 108 13.56 1.93 -12.63
N THR A 109 14.33 1.97 -13.74
CA THR A 109 14.93 0.80 -14.38
C THR A 109 15.69 -0.08 -13.38
N GLY A 110 15.25 -1.32 -13.24
CA GLY A 110 15.82 -2.31 -12.31
C GLY A 110 15.03 -2.53 -11.03
N HIS A 111 14.03 -1.69 -10.70
CA HIS A 111 13.25 -1.87 -9.47
C HIS A 111 12.45 -3.18 -9.48
N ILE A 112 11.94 -3.59 -10.64
CA ILE A 112 11.15 -4.83 -10.77
C ILE A 112 12.00 -6.08 -10.49
N ALA A 113 13.26 -6.11 -10.90
CA ALA A 113 14.15 -7.23 -10.57
C ALA A 113 14.30 -7.40 -9.04
N GLY A 114 14.36 -6.27 -8.30
CA GLY A 114 14.41 -6.28 -6.84
C GLY A 114 13.11 -6.80 -6.21
N HIS A 115 11.97 -6.26 -6.62
CA HIS A 115 10.64 -6.73 -6.19
C HIS A 115 10.43 -8.23 -6.50
N TYR A 116 10.78 -8.64 -7.72
CA TYR A 116 10.64 -10.03 -8.13
C TYR A 116 11.52 -10.97 -7.29
N LEU A 117 12.76 -10.54 -6.98
CA LEU A 117 13.65 -11.35 -6.11
C LEU A 117 13.08 -11.48 -4.69
N SER A 118 12.51 -10.41 -4.12
CA SER A 118 11.74 -10.48 -2.88
C SER A 118 10.56 -11.45 -3.01
N ALA A 119 9.72 -11.26 -4.02
CA ALA A 119 8.50 -12.03 -4.23
C ALA A 119 8.75 -13.53 -4.37
N VAL A 120 9.72 -13.95 -5.20
CA VAL A 120 10.04 -15.39 -5.35
C VAL A 120 10.66 -15.98 -4.09
N SER A 121 11.41 -15.19 -3.32
CA SER A 121 11.98 -15.61 -2.03
C SER A 121 10.88 -15.81 -0.97
N LEU A 122 9.93 -14.88 -0.91
CA LEU A 122 8.75 -14.97 -0.04
C LEU A 122 7.83 -16.11 -0.47
N MET A 123 7.57 -16.27 -1.77
CA MET A 123 6.72 -17.34 -2.30
C MET A 123 7.32 -18.73 -2.05
N TRP A 124 8.65 -18.88 -2.14
CA TRP A 124 9.34 -20.09 -1.68
C TRP A 124 9.06 -20.35 -0.19
N SER A 125 9.24 -19.34 0.65
CA SER A 125 8.98 -19.46 2.08
C SER A 125 7.52 -19.83 2.37
N ALA A 126 6.57 -19.18 1.69
CA ALA A 126 5.13 -19.38 1.87
C ALA A 126 4.62 -20.75 1.38
N THR A 127 5.21 -21.28 0.31
CA THR A 127 4.69 -22.50 -0.36
C THR A 127 5.58 -23.73 -0.25
N GLY A 128 6.90 -23.54 -0.16
CA GLY A 128 7.90 -24.61 -0.26
C GLY A 128 8.12 -25.13 -1.69
N ASP A 129 7.59 -24.46 -2.71
CA ASP A 129 7.78 -24.86 -4.12
C ASP A 129 9.20 -24.51 -4.58
N PRO A 130 10.04 -25.52 -4.92
CA PRO A 130 11.45 -25.32 -5.22
C PRO A 130 11.71 -24.46 -6.47
N ARG A 131 10.72 -24.28 -7.34
CA ARG A 131 10.86 -23.45 -8.55
C ARG A 131 11.14 -22.01 -8.19
N PHE A 132 10.55 -21.49 -7.11
CA PHE A 132 10.77 -20.12 -6.65
C PHE A 132 12.19 -19.94 -6.08
N LYS A 133 12.67 -20.89 -5.28
CA LYS A 133 14.06 -20.87 -4.82
C LYS A 133 15.06 -20.91 -5.98
N GLN A 134 14.82 -21.74 -6.98
CA GLN A 134 15.66 -21.81 -8.18
C GLN A 134 15.71 -20.45 -8.91
N ARG A 135 14.56 -19.75 -9.01
CA ARG A 135 14.49 -18.39 -9.58
C ARG A 135 15.30 -17.39 -8.76
N ALA A 136 15.17 -17.42 -7.43
CA ALA A 136 15.95 -16.57 -6.54
C ALA A 136 17.45 -16.83 -6.67
N ASP A 137 17.87 -18.08 -6.63
CA ASP A 137 19.29 -18.47 -6.76
C ASP A 137 19.87 -18.05 -8.12
N TYR A 138 19.09 -18.16 -9.18
CA TYR A 138 19.49 -17.72 -10.52
C TYR A 138 19.71 -16.20 -10.57
N LEU A 139 18.74 -15.41 -10.10
CA LEU A 139 18.83 -13.95 -10.06
C LEU A 139 20.03 -13.48 -9.25
N VAL A 140 20.25 -14.05 -8.06
CA VAL A 140 21.39 -13.72 -7.22
C VAL A 140 22.71 -14.03 -7.94
N GLY A 141 22.80 -15.16 -8.64
CA GLY A 141 23.98 -15.51 -9.43
C GLY A 141 24.27 -14.51 -10.54
N GLU A 142 23.25 -14.03 -11.24
CA GLU A 142 23.36 -13.04 -12.30
C GLU A 142 23.72 -11.64 -11.74
N LEU A 143 23.06 -11.19 -10.66
CA LEU A 143 23.37 -9.93 -10.00
C LEU A 143 24.82 -9.90 -9.47
N LYS A 144 25.32 -11.05 -8.98
CA LYS A 144 26.73 -11.17 -8.61
C LYS A 144 27.66 -10.98 -9.81
N GLN A 145 27.37 -11.56 -10.96
CA GLN A 145 28.18 -11.39 -12.19
C GLN A 145 28.19 -9.91 -12.61
N VAL A 146 27.04 -9.22 -12.53
CA VAL A 146 26.91 -7.79 -12.82
C VAL A 146 27.77 -6.97 -11.86
N GLN A 147 27.68 -7.24 -10.55
CA GLN A 147 28.48 -6.54 -9.54
C GLN A 147 29.98 -6.76 -9.71
N ASP A 148 30.39 -8.01 -9.99
CA ASP A 148 31.79 -8.35 -10.23
C ASP A 148 32.33 -7.64 -11.50
N ALA A 149 31.50 -7.50 -12.55
CA ALA A 149 31.88 -6.77 -13.76
C ALA A 149 32.04 -5.25 -13.53
N HIS A 150 31.21 -4.65 -12.65
CA HIS A 150 31.39 -3.28 -12.21
C HIS A 150 32.68 -3.07 -11.39
N GLY A 151 33.05 -4.03 -10.55
CA GLY A 151 34.34 -4.11 -9.84
C GLY A 151 34.45 -3.26 -8.57
N ASP A 152 33.50 -2.36 -8.28
CA ASP A 152 33.53 -1.45 -7.13
C ASP A 152 32.36 -1.65 -6.14
N GLY A 153 31.60 -2.72 -6.30
CA GLY A 153 30.44 -3.02 -5.45
C GLY A 153 29.11 -2.43 -5.94
N TYR A 154 29.13 -1.51 -6.88
CA TYR A 154 27.92 -0.95 -7.48
C TYR A 154 27.06 -2.00 -8.17
N LEU A 155 25.73 -1.85 -8.03
CA LEU A 155 24.77 -2.79 -8.64
C LEU A 155 23.50 -2.03 -9.01
N SER A 156 23.29 -1.72 -10.30
CA SER A 156 22.09 -1.02 -10.75
C SER A 156 21.88 -1.13 -12.26
N ALA A 157 20.64 -0.99 -12.68
CA ALA A 157 20.21 -0.89 -14.08
C ALA A 157 19.95 0.55 -14.54
N LEU A 158 20.07 1.55 -13.64
CA LEU A 158 19.82 2.96 -13.96
C LEU A 158 20.76 3.47 -15.04
N LYS A 159 20.23 4.16 -16.05
CA LYS A 159 21.01 4.66 -17.19
C LYS A 159 22.04 5.71 -16.80
N GLY A 160 21.63 6.71 -16.01
CA GLY A 160 22.49 7.78 -15.52
C GLY A 160 23.02 7.57 -14.10
N GLY A 161 22.74 6.41 -13.49
CA GLY A 161 23.03 6.15 -12.07
C GLY A 161 24.48 6.37 -11.69
N ARG A 162 25.46 5.86 -12.46
CA ARG A 162 26.90 6.11 -12.23
C ARG A 162 27.24 7.59 -12.16
N LYS A 163 26.71 8.39 -13.08
CA LYS A 163 26.94 9.83 -13.11
C LYS A 163 26.31 10.50 -11.89
N ALA A 164 25.03 10.24 -11.62
CA ALA A 164 24.29 10.85 -10.52
C ALA A 164 24.96 10.57 -9.16
N PHE A 165 25.38 9.34 -8.91
CA PHE A 165 26.04 8.97 -7.66
C PHE A 165 27.50 9.49 -7.58
N ALA A 166 28.21 9.61 -8.70
CA ALA A 166 29.53 10.26 -8.70
C ALA A 166 29.45 11.77 -8.41
N GLU A 167 28.41 12.45 -8.90
CA GLU A 167 28.12 13.85 -8.55
C GLU A 167 27.77 13.96 -7.06
N LEU A 168 26.89 13.09 -6.57
CA LEU A 168 26.53 13.02 -5.15
C LEU A 168 27.77 12.86 -4.26
N ALA A 169 28.67 11.92 -4.58
CA ALA A 169 29.91 11.69 -3.81
C ALA A 169 30.84 12.90 -3.77
N ARG A 170 30.71 13.87 -4.68
CA ARG A 170 31.43 15.14 -4.68
C ARG A 170 30.68 16.26 -3.96
N GLY A 171 29.49 15.97 -3.39
CA GLY A 171 28.62 16.96 -2.75
C GLY A 171 27.84 17.84 -3.73
N GLU A 172 27.80 17.49 -5.01
CA GLU A 172 26.99 18.15 -6.04
C GLU A 172 25.56 17.57 -5.98
N ILE A 173 24.68 18.20 -5.19
CA ILE A 173 23.35 17.66 -4.91
C ILE A 173 22.27 18.56 -5.51
N ARG A 174 21.48 18.00 -6.40
CA ARG A 174 20.24 18.58 -6.94
C ARG A 174 19.12 17.61 -6.61
N SER A 175 18.30 17.95 -5.63
CA SER A 175 17.23 17.10 -5.15
C SER A 175 15.87 17.80 -5.19
N ALA A 176 14.86 17.05 -5.55
CA ALA A 176 13.43 17.39 -5.46
C ALA A 176 12.67 16.10 -5.16
N ALA A 177 11.36 16.15 -4.94
CA ALA A 177 10.55 15.02 -4.46
C ALA A 177 10.89 13.65 -5.09
N PHE A 178 11.06 13.59 -6.40
CA PHE A 178 11.37 12.35 -7.15
C PHE A 178 12.59 12.50 -8.08
N ASP A 179 13.42 13.50 -7.85
CA ASP A 179 14.61 13.73 -8.67
C ASP A 179 15.85 13.87 -7.79
N LEU A 180 16.88 13.11 -8.09
CA LEU A 180 18.21 13.28 -7.56
C LEU A 180 19.21 13.29 -8.72
N ASN A 181 19.84 14.45 -8.95
CA ASN A 181 20.83 14.66 -9.99
C ASN A 181 20.38 14.25 -11.42
N GLY A 182 19.06 14.41 -11.70
CA GLY A 182 18.46 14.11 -12.99
C GLY A 182 17.91 12.69 -13.15
N GLU A 183 18.14 11.81 -12.16
CA GLU A 183 17.56 10.46 -12.14
C GLU A 183 16.25 10.43 -11.31
N TRP A 184 15.29 9.61 -11.73
CA TRP A 184 14.04 9.42 -11.00
C TRP A 184 14.25 8.50 -9.81
N SER A 185 14.11 9.02 -8.58
CA SER A 185 14.16 8.28 -7.31
C SER A 185 15.25 7.19 -7.26
N PRO A 186 16.54 7.53 -7.54
CA PRO A 186 17.55 6.49 -7.75
C PRO A 186 17.80 5.64 -6.50
N TRP A 187 17.77 6.23 -5.29
CA TRP A 187 17.89 5.44 -4.05
C TRP A 187 16.72 4.49 -3.84
N TYR A 188 15.49 4.89 -4.20
CA TYR A 188 14.32 4.00 -4.19
C TYR A 188 14.55 2.78 -5.09
N THR A 189 15.04 2.99 -6.32
CA THR A 189 15.33 1.90 -7.26
C THR A 189 16.38 0.94 -6.69
N LEU A 190 17.47 1.48 -6.12
CA LEU A 190 18.49 0.65 -5.48
C LEU A 190 17.96 -0.09 -4.25
N HIS A 191 17.08 0.56 -3.47
CA HIS A 191 16.45 -0.05 -2.30
C HIS A 191 15.76 -1.38 -2.66
N LYS A 192 15.08 -1.47 -3.82
CA LYS A 192 14.41 -2.71 -4.22
C LYS A 192 15.41 -3.85 -4.45
N THR A 193 16.57 -3.55 -5.01
CA THR A 193 17.65 -4.53 -5.18
C THR A 193 18.23 -4.98 -3.82
N TYR A 194 18.44 -4.05 -2.87
CA TYR A 194 18.84 -4.41 -1.50
C TYR A 194 17.81 -5.31 -0.82
N ALA A 195 16.54 -4.91 -0.87
CA ALA A 195 15.45 -5.67 -0.27
C ALA A 195 15.35 -7.09 -0.86
N GLY A 196 15.47 -7.22 -2.19
CA GLY A 196 15.48 -8.52 -2.86
C GLY A 196 16.65 -9.41 -2.43
N LEU A 197 17.85 -8.85 -2.30
CA LEU A 197 19.03 -9.58 -1.83
C LEU A 197 18.87 -10.03 -0.37
N ARG A 198 18.40 -9.13 0.51
CA ARG A 198 18.06 -9.44 1.90
C ARG A 198 17.07 -10.59 2.00
N ASP A 199 15.98 -10.54 1.23
CA ASP A 199 14.92 -11.55 1.27
C ASP A 199 15.40 -12.88 0.69
N ALA A 200 16.22 -12.86 -0.36
CA ALA A 200 16.88 -14.06 -0.87
C ALA A 200 17.78 -14.72 0.19
N TYR A 201 18.54 -13.93 0.95
CA TYR A 201 19.34 -14.45 2.05
C TYR A 201 18.47 -15.04 3.16
N ARG A 202 17.47 -14.27 3.65
CA ARG A 202 16.67 -14.63 4.82
C ARG A 202 15.69 -15.78 4.56
N HIS A 203 15.07 -15.83 3.38
CA HIS A 203 14.01 -16.79 3.08
C HIS A 203 14.51 -18.03 2.35
N THR A 204 15.60 -17.94 1.56
CA THR A 204 16.13 -19.08 0.81
C THR A 204 17.44 -19.62 1.36
N GLY A 205 18.08 -18.89 2.30
CA GLY A 205 19.40 -19.22 2.83
C GLY A 205 20.55 -18.93 1.87
N ASN A 206 20.34 -18.14 0.81
CA ASN A 206 21.35 -17.85 -0.21
C ASN A 206 22.43 -16.90 0.33
N ARG A 207 23.57 -17.43 0.76
CA ARG A 207 24.70 -16.66 1.31
C ARG A 207 25.36 -15.72 0.28
N THR A 208 25.31 -16.08 -1.01
CA THR A 208 25.82 -15.21 -2.07
C THR A 208 25.04 -13.88 -2.12
N ALA A 209 23.73 -13.92 -1.83
CA ALA A 209 22.92 -12.70 -1.76
C ALA A 209 23.43 -11.75 -0.68
N LEU A 210 23.75 -12.26 0.51
CA LEU A 210 24.35 -11.45 1.59
C LEU A 210 25.73 -10.89 1.19
N ASP A 211 26.57 -11.69 0.53
CA ASP A 211 27.89 -11.22 0.08
C ASP A 211 27.78 -10.08 -0.95
N VAL A 212 26.82 -10.17 -1.87
CA VAL A 212 26.50 -9.11 -2.86
C VAL A 212 25.96 -7.87 -2.14
N GLU A 213 25.05 -8.04 -1.21
CA GLU A 213 24.43 -6.95 -0.42
C GLU A 213 25.49 -6.19 0.39
N ILE A 214 26.42 -6.88 1.07
CA ILE A 214 27.53 -6.27 1.83
C ILE A 214 28.40 -5.40 0.94
N LYS A 215 28.80 -5.89 -0.25
CA LYS A 215 29.60 -5.10 -1.18
C LYS A 215 28.85 -3.88 -1.71
N PHE A 216 27.55 -4.05 -1.96
CA PHE A 216 26.68 -2.98 -2.42
C PHE A 216 26.50 -1.91 -1.32
N ALA A 217 26.33 -2.33 -0.06
CA ALA A 217 26.27 -1.41 1.08
C ALA A 217 27.59 -0.69 1.32
N ALA A 218 28.75 -1.34 1.15
CA ALA A 218 30.05 -0.70 1.22
C ALA A 218 30.24 0.37 0.13
N TRP A 219 29.70 0.14 -1.07
CA TRP A 219 29.65 1.14 -2.12
C TRP A 219 28.79 2.35 -1.70
N ALA A 220 27.58 2.14 -1.17
CA ALA A 220 26.72 3.21 -0.67
C ALA A 220 27.39 4.00 0.49
N GLU A 221 28.03 3.30 1.42
CA GLU A 221 28.81 3.93 2.50
C GLU A 221 29.88 4.84 1.92
N HIS A 222 30.63 4.38 0.91
CA HIS A 222 31.66 5.19 0.25
C HIS A 222 31.09 6.47 -0.35
N ILE A 223 29.95 6.40 -1.04
CA ILE A 223 29.28 7.57 -1.63
C ILE A 223 28.89 8.57 -0.52
N LEU A 224 28.25 8.10 0.56
CA LEU A 224 27.70 8.96 1.61
C LEU A 224 28.72 9.38 2.68
N SER A 225 29.89 8.75 2.76
CA SER A 225 30.91 9.05 3.78
C SER A 225 31.51 10.46 3.67
N ARG A 226 31.44 11.04 2.48
CA ARG A 226 32.01 12.36 2.18
C ARG A 226 31.03 13.51 2.36
N LEU A 227 29.75 13.22 2.57
CA LEU A 227 28.70 14.21 2.72
C LEU A 227 28.60 14.67 4.17
N ASP A 228 28.49 15.98 4.35
CA ASP A 228 28.14 16.56 5.64
C ASP A 228 26.64 16.42 5.93
N ASP A 229 26.23 16.81 7.12
CA ASP A 229 24.85 16.67 7.58
C ASP A 229 23.86 17.49 6.74
N ALA A 230 24.19 18.72 6.38
CA ALA A 230 23.32 19.56 5.54
C ALA A 230 23.14 18.98 4.13
N GLN A 231 24.20 18.41 3.57
CA GLN A 231 24.16 17.71 2.28
C GLN A 231 23.30 16.44 2.35
N LEU A 232 23.42 15.66 3.43
CA LEU A 232 22.57 14.49 3.65
C LEU A 232 21.11 14.89 3.75
N GLN A 233 20.75 15.90 4.56
CA GLN A 233 19.37 16.36 4.66
C GLN A 233 18.84 16.92 3.32
N HIS A 234 19.68 17.61 2.55
CA HIS A 234 19.29 18.05 1.21
C HIS A 234 19.00 16.87 0.28
N MET A 235 19.82 15.81 0.31
CA MET A 235 19.58 14.58 -0.45
C MET A 235 18.24 13.92 -0.06
N MET A 236 17.86 13.95 1.24
CA MET A 236 16.63 13.34 1.74
C MET A 236 15.34 14.00 1.22
N ASN A 237 15.39 15.16 0.57
CA ASN A 237 14.22 15.73 -0.11
C ASN A 237 13.77 14.89 -1.31
N THR A 238 14.58 13.94 -1.75
CA THR A 238 14.22 12.96 -2.77
C THR A 238 13.78 11.66 -2.12
N GLU A 239 12.83 10.99 -2.74
CA GLU A 239 12.41 9.64 -2.34
C GLU A 239 13.60 8.67 -2.34
N PHE A 240 13.73 7.90 -1.24
CA PHE A 240 14.81 6.92 -1.08
C PHE A 240 14.33 5.52 -0.67
N GLY A 241 13.01 5.29 -0.71
CA GLY A 241 12.43 4.02 -0.28
C GLY A 241 12.77 3.68 1.17
N GLY A 242 12.98 2.41 1.44
CA GLY A 242 13.37 1.89 2.75
C GLY A 242 14.89 1.69 2.91
N MET A 243 15.74 2.58 2.37
CA MET A 243 17.20 2.46 2.53
C MET A 243 17.63 2.40 3.99
N ASN A 244 16.98 3.15 4.88
CA ASN A 244 17.22 3.09 6.32
C ASN A 244 16.83 1.73 6.93
N GLU A 245 15.77 1.08 6.43
CA GLU A 245 15.34 -0.26 6.86
C GLU A 245 16.36 -1.31 6.44
N VAL A 246 16.71 -1.40 5.16
CA VAL A 246 17.60 -2.47 4.66
C VAL A 246 19.01 -2.38 5.23
N MET A 247 19.53 -1.17 5.50
CA MET A 247 20.83 -1.00 6.16
C MET A 247 20.77 -1.45 7.63
N CYS A 248 19.68 -1.17 8.32
CA CYS A 248 19.46 -1.66 9.68
C CYS A 248 19.31 -3.19 9.72
N ASP A 249 18.63 -3.75 8.75
CA ASP A 249 18.48 -5.20 8.59
C ASP A 249 19.84 -5.88 8.30
N LEU A 250 20.68 -5.26 7.46
CA LEU A 250 22.04 -5.76 7.16
C LEU A 250 22.93 -5.74 8.41
N TYR A 251 22.79 -4.71 9.29
CA TYR A 251 23.43 -4.74 10.60
C TYR A 251 23.07 -6.00 11.40
N THR A 252 21.78 -6.37 11.36
CA THR A 252 21.30 -7.57 12.05
C THR A 252 21.89 -8.85 11.50
N ASP A 253 21.96 -8.96 10.18
CA ASP A 253 22.41 -10.17 9.49
C ASP A 253 23.93 -10.38 9.60
N THR A 254 24.68 -9.28 9.76
CA THR A 254 26.16 -9.32 9.82
C THR A 254 26.75 -9.07 11.21
N GLY A 255 26.07 -8.29 12.06
CA GLY A 255 26.59 -7.78 13.32
C GLY A 255 27.59 -6.62 13.16
N ASP A 256 27.76 -6.07 11.94
CA ASP A 256 28.68 -4.96 11.65
C ASP A 256 27.98 -3.61 11.88
N ALA A 257 28.44 -2.87 12.90
CA ALA A 257 27.86 -1.60 13.31
C ALA A 257 27.92 -0.50 12.23
N ARG A 258 28.75 -0.65 11.21
CA ARG A 258 28.81 0.31 10.09
C ARG A 258 27.45 0.42 9.38
N TRP A 259 26.71 -0.69 9.26
CA TRP A 259 25.43 -0.71 8.58
C TRP A 259 24.35 0.02 9.38
N LEU A 260 24.38 -0.09 10.71
CA LEU A 260 23.51 0.73 11.56
C LEU A 260 23.83 2.22 11.42
N ALA A 261 25.11 2.59 11.41
CA ALA A 261 25.53 3.98 11.17
C ALA A 261 25.10 4.46 9.77
N LEU A 262 25.15 3.60 8.75
CA LEU A 262 24.68 3.90 7.40
C LEU A 262 23.16 4.08 7.36
N SER A 263 22.40 3.31 8.13
CA SER A 263 20.94 3.49 8.28
C SER A 263 20.60 4.90 8.78
N TYR A 264 21.36 5.46 9.73
CA TYR A 264 21.16 6.82 10.22
C TYR A 264 21.55 7.91 9.20
N LYS A 265 22.33 7.59 8.17
CA LYS A 265 22.57 8.55 7.06
C LYS A 265 21.34 8.76 6.17
N PHE A 266 20.36 7.85 6.24
CA PHE A 266 19.06 7.95 5.59
C PHE A 266 17.95 8.39 6.59
N GLU A 267 18.27 9.36 7.45
CA GLU A 267 17.34 9.93 8.41
C GLU A 267 16.82 11.29 7.94
N HIS A 268 15.57 11.33 7.48
CA HIS A 268 14.92 12.54 7.00
C HIS A 268 14.29 13.31 8.17
N ARG A 269 15.07 14.14 8.87
CA ARG A 269 14.67 14.83 10.10
C ARG A 269 13.46 15.75 9.90
N ALA A 270 13.41 16.46 8.78
CA ALA A 270 12.27 17.34 8.47
C ALA A 270 10.92 16.62 8.47
N PHE A 271 10.92 15.30 8.24
CA PHE A 271 9.72 14.46 8.29
C PHE A 271 9.56 13.73 9.64
N LEU A 272 10.67 13.24 10.23
CA LEU A 272 10.60 12.40 11.43
C LEU A 272 10.43 13.21 12.73
N GLU A 273 11.12 14.36 12.87
CA GLU A 273 11.08 15.16 14.09
C GLU A 273 9.67 15.70 14.46
N PRO A 274 8.80 16.13 13.51
CA PRO A 274 7.40 16.45 13.85
C PRO A 274 6.66 15.27 14.46
N LEU A 275 6.84 14.06 13.91
CA LEU A 275 6.19 12.84 14.42
C LEU A 275 6.68 12.48 15.84
N GLU A 276 7.97 12.66 16.13
CA GLU A 276 8.54 12.47 17.46
C GLU A 276 7.96 13.45 18.49
N ARG A 277 7.51 14.63 18.03
CA ARG A 277 6.82 15.64 18.85
C ARG A 277 5.30 15.48 18.84
N HIS A 278 4.76 14.41 18.25
CA HIS A 278 3.32 14.16 18.06
C HIS A 278 2.63 15.26 17.26
N GLU A 279 3.29 15.77 16.22
CA GLU A 279 2.73 16.75 15.28
C GLU A 279 2.34 16.02 13.99
N ASP A 280 1.07 16.11 13.60
CA ASP A 280 0.57 15.56 12.34
C ASP A 280 0.73 16.59 11.23
N ASP A 281 1.81 16.51 10.49
CA ASP A 281 2.11 17.33 9.30
C ASP A 281 2.12 16.45 8.03
N LEU A 282 1.16 15.49 7.96
CA LEU A 282 1.07 14.55 6.84
C LEU A 282 0.36 15.14 5.63
N ALA A 283 -0.53 16.14 5.83
CA ALA A 283 -1.31 16.72 4.74
C ALA A 283 -0.42 17.22 3.60
N GLY A 284 -0.63 16.70 2.40
CA GLY A 284 0.18 17.05 1.22
C GLY A 284 1.49 16.27 1.09
N ALA A 285 1.84 15.38 2.01
CA ALA A 285 2.96 14.48 1.84
C ALA A 285 2.57 13.29 0.93
N HIS A 286 3.49 12.87 0.06
CA HIS A 286 3.31 11.67 -0.76
C HIS A 286 3.41 10.42 0.13
N ALA A 287 2.32 9.68 0.29
CA ALA A 287 2.18 8.65 1.33
C ALA A 287 3.23 7.53 1.19
N ASN A 288 3.35 6.94 0.00
CA ASN A 288 4.28 5.83 -0.23
C ASN A 288 5.75 6.23 -0.04
N THR A 289 6.11 7.49 -0.26
CA THR A 289 7.46 8.01 0.05
C THR A 289 7.73 8.02 1.56
N GLN A 290 6.71 8.27 2.38
CA GLN A 290 6.92 8.46 3.83
C GLN A 290 6.89 7.16 4.62
N ILE A 291 6.00 6.22 4.29
CA ILE A 291 5.83 4.98 5.06
C ILE A 291 7.13 4.16 5.16
N PRO A 292 7.94 3.98 4.10
CA PRO A 292 9.21 3.27 4.20
C PRO A 292 10.24 3.93 5.15
N LYS A 293 10.22 5.26 5.30
CA LYS A 293 11.08 5.97 6.26
C LYS A 293 10.75 5.56 7.69
N ILE A 294 9.47 5.40 7.97
CA ILE A 294 8.95 4.94 9.27
C ILE A 294 9.27 3.46 9.52
N LEU A 295 9.23 2.62 8.49
CA LEU A 295 9.70 1.24 8.60
C LEU A 295 11.16 1.17 9.06
N GLY A 296 12.01 2.08 8.58
CA GLY A 296 13.38 2.19 9.04
C GLY A 296 13.50 2.61 10.50
N SER A 297 12.69 3.58 10.98
CA SER A 297 12.64 3.93 12.41
C SER A 297 12.20 2.73 13.26
N ALA A 298 11.13 2.02 12.88
CA ALA A 298 10.71 0.81 13.58
C ALA A 298 11.78 -0.30 13.55
N ALA A 299 12.55 -0.43 12.45
CA ALA A 299 13.67 -1.36 12.38
C ALA A 299 14.80 -0.97 13.33
N ARG A 300 15.19 0.31 13.37
CA ARG A 300 16.21 0.81 14.31
C ARG A 300 15.82 0.59 15.75
N PHE A 301 14.57 0.90 16.11
CA PHE A 301 14.06 0.65 17.46
C PHE A 301 14.24 -0.81 17.89
N LEU A 302 13.98 -1.76 17.00
CA LEU A 302 14.13 -3.19 17.27
C LEU A 302 15.52 -3.56 17.81
N TYR A 303 16.58 -2.85 17.37
CA TYR A 303 17.96 -3.17 17.71
C TYR A 303 18.58 -2.21 18.71
N THR A 304 18.18 -0.94 18.70
CA THR A 304 18.73 0.12 19.56
C THR A 304 17.91 0.36 20.81
N GLY A 305 16.59 0.16 20.73
CA GLY A 305 15.65 0.55 21.79
C GLY A 305 15.49 2.07 21.91
N THR A 306 15.87 2.85 20.89
CA THR A 306 15.80 4.33 20.90
C THR A 306 14.34 4.79 20.96
N PRO A 307 13.87 5.48 22.01
CA PRO A 307 12.46 5.85 22.14
C PRO A 307 11.92 6.74 21.01
N ALA A 308 12.73 7.67 20.47
CA ALA A 308 12.33 8.55 19.38
C ALA A 308 11.86 7.76 18.15
N ASP A 309 12.63 6.73 17.75
CA ASP A 309 12.28 5.85 16.63
C ASP A 309 10.91 5.17 16.83
N LEU A 310 10.61 4.77 18.08
CA LEU A 310 9.34 4.14 18.40
C LEU A 310 8.18 5.15 18.41
N LEU A 311 8.41 6.35 18.99
CA LEU A 311 7.41 7.41 19.02
C LEU A 311 7.02 7.83 17.60
N ALA A 312 7.99 8.07 16.74
CA ALA A 312 7.73 8.41 15.35
C ALA A 312 6.91 7.30 14.63
N ALA A 313 7.32 6.02 14.81
CA ALA A 313 6.67 4.91 14.14
C ALA A 313 5.23 4.70 14.63
N GLY A 314 5.00 4.77 15.92
CA GLY A 314 3.69 4.53 16.48
C GLY A 314 2.73 5.69 16.29
N PHE A 315 3.18 6.93 16.47
CA PHE A 315 2.35 8.10 16.23
C PHE A 315 1.95 8.19 14.74
N PHE A 316 2.90 7.97 13.82
CA PHE A 316 2.59 7.92 12.39
C PHE A 316 1.51 6.86 12.08
N TRP A 317 1.68 5.63 12.62
CA TRP A 317 0.72 4.56 12.40
C TRP A 317 -0.67 4.94 12.90
N ASP A 318 -0.76 5.50 14.12
CA ASP A 318 -2.02 5.96 14.71
C ASP A 318 -2.68 7.02 13.84
N ARG A 319 -1.92 8.04 13.41
CA ARG A 319 -2.45 9.11 12.55
C ARG A 319 -2.98 8.57 11.23
N VAL A 320 -2.20 7.74 10.53
CA VAL A 320 -2.62 7.16 9.25
C VAL A 320 -3.88 6.32 9.41
N VAL A 321 -3.90 5.42 10.40
CA VAL A 321 -5.01 4.47 10.57
C VAL A 321 -6.28 5.15 11.08
N GLN A 322 -6.17 6.08 12.03
CA GLN A 322 -7.33 6.67 12.68
C GLN A 322 -7.85 7.92 11.98
N HIS A 323 -6.98 8.70 11.30
CA HIS A 323 -7.32 10.05 10.84
C HIS A 323 -7.17 10.26 9.32
N HIS A 324 -6.51 9.33 8.61
CA HIS A 324 -6.29 9.46 7.17
C HIS A 324 -6.79 8.27 6.36
N SER A 325 -7.29 7.20 7.01
CA SER A 325 -7.72 5.96 6.31
C SER A 325 -9.23 5.89 6.10
N PHE A 326 -9.61 5.33 4.95
CA PHE A 326 -10.98 4.98 4.59
C PHE A 326 -11.39 3.64 5.23
N SER A 327 -12.67 3.30 5.14
CA SER A 327 -13.21 2.03 5.67
C SER A 327 -12.52 0.78 5.13
N SER A 328 -11.96 0.84 3.92
CA SER A 328 -11.15 -0.25 3.34
C SER A 328 -9.78 -0.44 4.01
N GLY A 329 -9.32 0.48 4.86
CA GLY A 329 -7.97 0.52 5.41
C GLY A 329 -6.95 1.18 4.49
N GLY A 330 -7.34 1.54 3.27
CA GLY A 330 -6.54 2.35 2.36
C GLY A 330 -6.62 3.84 2.70
N HIS A 331 -5.67 4.63 2.21
CA HIS A 331 -5.56 6.06 2.50
C HIS A 331 -4.96 6.83 1.32
N GLY A 332 -5.12 8.14 1.36
CA GLY A 332 -4.59 9.03 0.35
C GLY A 332 -5.44 9.10 -0.92
N LYS A 333 -5.22 10.16 -1.67
CA LYS A 333 -5.76 10.39 -3.00
C LYS A 333 -4.63 10.89 -3.90
N ASP A 334 -4.57 10.41 -5.14
CA ASP A 334 -3.45 10.72 -6.03
C ASP A 334 -2.08 10.49 -5.32
N GLU A 335 -1.97 9.44 -4.50
CA GLU A 335 -0.80 9.04 -3.70
C GLU A 335 -0.44 9.95 -2.50
N TYR A 336 -1.24 10.99 -2.21
CA TYR A 336 -0.94 11.96 -1.16
C TYR A 336 -1.94 11.91 -0.02
N PHE A 337 -1.47 12.21 1.19
CA PHE A 337 -2.34 12.40 2.34
C PHE A 337 -3.14 13.69 2.21
N GLY A 338 -4.45 13.61 2.50
CA GLY A 338 -5.30 14.75 2.77
C GLY A 338 -5.09 15.31 4.17
N PRO A 339 -5.80 16.39 4.56
CA PRO A 339 -5.89 16.83 5.95
C PRO A 339 -6.48 15.71 6.82
N ALA A 340 -6.01 15.65 8.07
CA ALA A 340 -6.53 14.70 9.05
C ALA A 340 -8.03 14.92 9.29
N ASP A 341 -8.81 13.86 9.32
CA ASP A 341 -10.26 13.87 9.54
C ASP A 341 -11.11 14.65 8.49
N GLU A 342 -10.51 15.05 7.36
CA GLU A 342 -11.18 15.69 6.24
C GLU A 342 -11.15 14.76 5.01
N LEU A 343 -11.99 13.72 5.00
CA LEU A 343 -11.91 12.62 4.03
C LEU A 343 -13.01 12.68 2.95
N SER A 344 -14.12 13.37 3.17
CA SER A 344 -15.30 13.29 2.29
C SER A 344 -15.04 13.84 0.88
N ASP A 345 -14.16 14.83 0.74
CA ASP A 345 -13.75 15.38 -0.55
C ASP A 345 -12.58 14.63 -1.20
N TRP A 346 -12.08 13.60 -0.51
CA TRP A 346 -10.90 12.81 -0.93
C TRP A 346 -11.28 11.45 -1.50
N ILE A 347 -12.55 11.14 -1.67
CA ILE A 347 -13.03 9.86 -2.23
C ILE A 347 -13.40 10.00 -3.71
N ASP A 348 -12.69 9.29 -4.59
CA ASP A 348 -12.97 9.21 -6.03
C ASP A 348 -12.27 7.98 -6.66
N GLY A 349 -12.14 7.95 -8.00
CA GLY A 349 -11.44 6.90 -8.74
C GLY A 349 -9.93 6.85 -8.57
N ARG A 350 -9.34 7.73 -7.75
CA ARG A 350 -7.89 7.84 -7.57
C ARG A 350 -7.47 7.75 -6.10
N THR A 351 -8.29 7.11 -5.28
CA THR A 351 -8.04 6.90 -3.85
C THR A 351 -7.35 5.58 -3.60
N ALA A 352 -6.57 5.56 -2.52
CA ALA A 352 -6.03 4.37 -1.87
C ALA A 352 -5.07 3.55 -2.75
N GLU A 353 -3.82 4.00 -2.84
CA GLU A 353 -2.72 3.28 -3.50
C GLU A 353 -2.39 1.97 -2.79
N THR A 354 -2.17 0.90 -3.57
CA THR A 354 -1.89 -0.43 -3.02
C THR A 354 -0.53 -0.51 -2.33
N CYS A 355 0.50 0.18 -2.83
CA CYS A 355 1.82 0.25 -2.18
C CYS A 355 1.76 0.82 -0.77
N ASN A 356 0.89 1.83 -0.53
CA ASN A 356 0.70 2.42 0.79
C ASN A 356 0.27 1.35 1.80
N VAL A 357 -0.75 0.57 1.45
CA VAL A 357 -1.30 -0.46 2.34
C VAL A 357 -0.33 -1.62 2.54
N TYR A 358 0.40 -2.04 1.51
CA TYR A 358 1.47 -3.01 1.62
C TYR A 358 2.50 -2.58 2.69
N ASN A 359 2.98 -1.35 2.62
CA ASN A 359 3.95 -0.82 3.58
C ASN A 359 3.35 -0.62 4.98
N MET A 360 2.10 -0.17 5.08
CA MET A 360 1.40 -0.06 6.38
C MET A 360 1.20 -1.42 7.05
N LEU A 361 0.94 -2.49 6.29
CA LEU A 361 0.86 -3.85 6.83
C LEU A 361 2.22 -4.33 7.35
N LYS A 362 3.33 -4.01 6.67
CA LYS A 362 4.69 -4.27 7.18
C LYS A 362 4.92 -3.56 8.52
N LEU A 363 4.55 -2.27 8.61
CA LEU A 363 4.67 -1.48 9.83
C LEU A 363 3.80 -2.04 10.96
N THR A 364 2.55 -2.36 10.66
CA THR A 364 1.58 -2.94 11.60
C THR A 364 2.11 -4.22 12.26
N ARG A 365 2.63 -5.14 11.46
CA ARG A 365 3.22 -6.40 11.97
C ARG A 365 4.43 -6.15 12.87
N ARG A 366 5.26 -5.16 12.52
CA ARG A 366 6.43 -4.78 13.32
C ARG A 366 6.03 -4.14 14.64
N LEU A 367 5.04 -3.23 14.64
CA LEU A 367 4.53 -2.61 15.86
C LEU A 367 3.85 -3.61 16.80
N PHE A 368 3.09 -4.57 16.26
CA PHE A 368 2.54 -5.67 17.07
C PHE A 368 3.66 -6.44 17.81
N SER A 369 4.82 -6.58 17.20
CA SER A 369 5.94 -7.26 17.86
C SER A 369 6.48 -6.50 19.07
N PHE A 370 6.32 -5.18 19.12
CA PHE A 370 6.71 -4.33 20.24
C PHE A 370 5.62 -4.23 21.29
N TRP A 371 4.38 -4.16 20.84
CA TRP A 371 3.18 -4.12 21.65
C TRP A 371 2.13 -5.06 21.05
N PRO A 372 1.94 -6.24 21.64
CA PRO A 372 0.94 -7.20 21.15
C PRO A 372 -0.48 -6.76 21.53
N ASP A 373 -0.93 -5.63 21.00
CA ASP A 373 -2.26 -5.08 21.17
C ASP A 373 -3.17 -5.47 19.99
N PRO A 374 -4.42 -5.90 20.24
CA PRO A 374 -5.32 -6.39 19.20
C PRO A 374 -5.70 -5.33 18.16
N HIS A 375 -5.60 -4.03 18.43
CA HIS A 375 -5.94 -2.99 17.44
C HIS A 375 -5.02 -3.03 16.20
N TYR A 376 -3.76 -3.49 16.35
CA TYR A 376 -2.90 -3.74 15.18
C TYR A 376 -3.44 -4.88 14.32
N ALA A 377 -3.97 -5.92 14.93
CA ALA A 377 -4.59 -7.03 14.22
C ALA A 377 -5.92 -6.61 13.56
N ASP A 378 -6.66 -5.67 14.15
CA ASP A 378 -7.88 -5.12 13.57
C ASP A 378 -7.61 -4.37 12.27
N TYR A 379 -6.57 -3.51 12.27
CA TYR A 379 -6.16 -2.84 11.04
C TYR A 379 -5.62 -3.84 10.01
N HIS A 380 -4.82 -4.83 10.46
CA HIS A 380 -4.32 -5.88 9.55
C HIS A 380 -5.47 -6.63 8.87
N GLU A 381 -6.46 -7.07 9.61
CA GLU A 381 -7.64 -7.76 9.08
C GLU A 381 -8.41 -6.88 8.09
N ARG A 382 -8.70 -5.63 8.49
CA ARG A 382 -9.42 -4.66 7.65
C ARG A 382 -8.71 -4.44 6.32
N ALA A 383 -7.44 -4.08 6.35
CA ALA A 383 -6.66 -3.76 5.16
C ALA A 383 -6.38 -4.98 4.29
N LEU A 384 -6.16 -6.15 4.90
CA LEU A 384 -5.92 -7.39 4.17
C LEU A 384 -7.13 -7.79 3.33
N PHE A 385 -8.35 -7.79 3.89
CA PHE A 385 -9.54 -8.23 3.17
C PHE A 385 -10.14 -7.13 2.28
N ASN A 386 -10.21 -5.88 2.77
CA ASN A 386 -10.91 -4.83 2.03
C ASN A 386 -10.01 -4.00 1.11
N HIS A 387 -8.69 -4.21 1.14
CA HIS A 387 -7.78 -3.51 0.25
C HIS A 387 -6.87 -4.47 -0.52
N ILE A 388 -5.98 -5.22 0.15
CA ILE A 388 -5.03 -6.09 -0.54
C ILE A 388 -5.75 -7.19 -1.35
N LEU A 389 -6.72 -7.87 -0.73
CA LEU A 389 -7.50 -8.90 -1.45
C LEU A 389 -8.44 -8.30 -2.50
N ALA A 390 -8.94 -7.07 -2.27
CA ALA A 390 -9.75 -6.36 -3.25
C ALA A 390 -8.94 -5.78 -4.42
N SER A 391 -7.62 -5.71 -4.34
CA SER A 391 -6.75 -5.16 -5.39
C SER A 391 -6.43 -6.15 -6.50
N ILE A 392 -6.64 -7.44 -6.31
CA ILE A 392 -6.32 -8.49 -7.28
C ILE A 392 -7.59 -9.04 -7.93
N ASP A 393 -7.61 -9.10 -9.26
CA ASP A 393 -8.69 -9.76 -10.00
C ASP A 393 -8.67 -11.26 -9.73
N PRO A 394 -9.72 -11.84 -9.13
CA PRO A 394 -9.75 -13.26 -8.80
C PRO A 394 -9.84 -14.20 -10.01
N GLU A 395 -10.08 -13.69 -11.22
CA GLU A 395 -10.13 -14.50 -12.43
C GLU A 395 -8.76 -14.67 -13.08
N ASP A 396 -7.97 -13.59 -13.17
CA ASP A 396 -6.71 -13.60 -13.95
C ASP A 396 -5.47 -13.13 -13.17
N GLY A 397 -5.62 -12.61 -11.96
CA GLY A 397 -4.52 -12.22 -11.09
C GLY A 397 -3.92 -10.85 -11.37
N ARG A 398 -4.53 -10.03 -12.25
CA ARG A 398 -4.07 -8.65 -12.45
C ARG A 398 -4.33 -7.82 -11.19
N VAL A 399 -3.39 -6.93 -10.87
CA VAL A 399 -3.51 -6.03 -9.72
C VAL A 399 -3.84 -4.61 -10.14
N CYS A 400 -4.50 -3.89 -9.23
CA CYS A 400 -4.78 -2.47 -9.37
C CYS A 400 -3.62 -1.62 -8.83
N TYR A 401 -3.45 -0.41 -9.36
CA TYR A 401 -2.63 0.63 -8.77
C TYR A 401 -3.37 1.26 -7.57
N MET A 402 -4.58 1.76 -7.84
CA MET A 402 -5.50 2.28 -6.84
C MET A 402 -6.63 1.31 -6.59
N VAL A 403 -7.14 1.26 -5.36
CA VAL A 403 -8.36 0.54 -4.97
C VAL A 403 -9.41 1.58 -4.59
N PRO A 404 -10.13 2.15 -5.58
CA PRO A 404 -10.99 3.30 -5.38
C PRO A 404 -12.13 3.04 -4.40
N VAL A 405 -12.46 4.02 -3.58
CA VAL A 405 -13.57 3.93 -2.61
C VAL A 405 -14.70 4.94 -2.87
N GLY A 406 -14.56 5.73 -3.94
CA GLY A 406 -15.51 6.78 -4.27
C GLY A 406 -16.83 6.30 -4.87
N PRO A 407 -17.73 7.24 -5.23
CA PRO A 407 -18.97 6.92 -5.87
C PRO A 407 -18.78 6.57 -7.37
N ALA A 408 -19.49 5.54 -7.83
CA ALA A 408 -19.53 5.08 -9.23
C ALA A 408 -18.12 4.90 -9.85
N VAL A 409 -17.26 4.19 -9.16
CA VAL A 409 -15.86 3.90 -9.57
C VAL A 409 -15.72 2.46 -10.07
N THR A 410 -14.59 2.17 -10.70
CA THR A 410 -14.23 0.82 -11.19
C THR A 410 -12.81 0.48 -10.77
N HIS A 411 -12.49 -0.79 -10.67
CA HIS A 411 -11.11 -1.25 -10.58
C HIS A 411 -10.40 -1.02 -11.93
N GLU A 412 -9.24 -0.36 -11.91
CA GLU A 412 -8.40 -0.22 -13.09
C GLU A 412 -7.22 -1.20 -12.97
N TYR A 413 -7.35 -2.38 -13.60
CA TYR A 413 -6.29 -3.40 -13.57
C TYR A 413 -5.15 -3.03 -14.52
N GLN A 414 -3.93 -3.22 -14.03
CA GLN A 414 -2.70 -2.95 -14.78
C GLN A 414 -2.41 -4.05 -15.82
N ASP A 415 -1.64 -3.71 -16.83
CA ASP A 415 -1.01 -4.69 -17.72
C ASP A 415 0.25 -5.24 -17.04
N MET A 416 0.12 -6.40 -16.42
CA MET A 416 1.15 -7.02 -15.57
C MET A 416 2.46 -7.35 -16.32
N HIS A 417 2.46 -7.33 -17.66
CA HIS A 417 3.62 -7.62 -18.50
C HIS A 417 4.20 -6.39 -19.22
N ARG A 418 3.57 -5.23 -19.02
CA ARG A 418 3.98 -3.99 -19.71
C ARG A 418 4.16 -2.79 -18.80
N ASP A 419 3.29 -2.61 -17.79
CA ASP A 419 3.29 -1.40 -16.99
C ASP A 419 4.45 -1.36 -16.00
N PHE A 420 4.70 -2.45 -15.30
CA PHE A 420 5.77 -2.63 -14.31
C PHE A 420 5.90 -1.43 -13.35
N THR A 421 4.78 -0.95 -12.86
CA THR A 421 4.73 0.09 -11.83
C THR A 421 5.21 -0.43 -10.47
N CYS A 422 5.36 0.46 -9.49
CA CYS A 422 5.64 0.04 -8.11
C CYS A 422 4.57 -0.90 -7.55
N ASP A 423 3.28 -0.72 -7.95
CA ASP A 423 2.17 -1.55 -7.47
C ASP A 423 2.14 -2.94 -8.12
N VAL A 424 2.63 -3.10 -9.35
CA VAL A 424 2.94 -4.44 -9.88
C VAL A 424 4.00 -5.11 -9.00
N GLY A 425 5.04 -4.37 -8.58
CA GLY A 425 6.09 -4.87 -7.72
C GLY A 425 5.59 -5.26 -6.32
N THR A 426 4.88 -4.36 -5.62
CA THR A 426 4.34 -4.67 -4.29
C THR A 426 3.21 -5.67 -4.33
N GLY A 427 2.47 -5.78 -5.44
CA GLY A 427 1.48 -6.81 -5.69
C GLY A 427 2.09 -8.21 -5.64
N MET A 428 3.22 -8.43 -6.34
CA MET A 428 3.97 -9.68 -6.28
C MET A 428 4.36 -10.08 -4.85
N GLU A 429 4.75 -9.10 -4.02
CA GLU A 429 5.16 -9.36 -2.63
C GLU A 429 3.95 -9.56 -1.71
N SER A 430 2.88 -8.76 -1.88
CA SER A 430 1.68 -8.79 -1.03
C SER A 430 1.02 -10.15 -1.00
N HIS A 431 0.85 -10.77 -2.18
CA HIS A 431 0.13 -12.03 -2.29
C HIS A 431 0.97 -13.24 -1.89
N ALA A 432 2.29 -13.11 -1.83
CA ALA A 432 3.18 -14.09 -1.20
C ALA A 432 3.11 -14.05 0.35
N LEU A 433 2.70 -12.90 0.93
CA LEU A 433 2.73 -12.64 2.38
C LEU A 433 1.44 -12.98 3.14
N HIS A 434 0.41 -13.55 2.49
CA HIS A 434 -0.88 -13.83 3.15
C HIS A 434 -0.81 -14.75 4.38
N GLY A 435 0.26 -15.51 4.54
CA GLY A 435 0.50 -16.33 5.73
C GLY A 435 1.19 -15.59 6.87
N ASP A 436 1.70 -14.37 6.64
CA ASP A 436 2.44 -13.61 7.65
C ASP A 436 1.50 -12.86 8.60
N GLY A 437 1.81 -12.86 9.90
CA GLY A 437 1.05 -12.13 10.91
C GLY A 437 -0.27 -12.78 11.35
N ILE A 438 -0.59 -14.00 10.88
CA ILE A 438 -1.73 -14.78 11.40
C ILE A 438 -1.48 -15.19 12.83
N TYR A 439 -0.26 -15.65 13.11
CA TYR A 439 0.16 -16.17 14.41
C TYR A 439 1.40 -15.46 14.92
N TYR A 440 1.44 -15.24 16.25
CA TYR A 440 2.62 -14.71 16.95
C TYR A 440 2.94 -15.57 18.15
N GLU A 441 4.20 -15.55 18.59
CA GLU A 441 4.69 -16.31 19.72
C GLU A 441 5.52 -15.45 20.69
N ALA A 442 5.53 -15.82 21.96
CA ALA A 442 6.53 -15.38 22.94
C ALA A 442 6.58 -16.36 24.12
N GLY A 443 7.69 -17.04 24.30
CA GLY A 443 7.88 -17.99 25.38
C GLY A 443 6.86 -19.12 25.38
N ASP A 444 5.93 -19.11 26.33
CA ASP A 444 4.84 -20.08 26.46
C ASP A 444 3.50 -19.54 25.94
N ARG A 445 3.50 -18.52 25.08
CA ARG A 445 2.28 -17.91 24.56
C ARG A 445 2.26 -17.96 23.04
N LEU A 446 1.08 -18.29 22.49
CA LEU A 446 0.77 -18.25 21.07
C LEU A 446 -0.48 -17.37 20.87
N TRP A 447 -0.37 -16.31 20.06
CA TRP A 447 -1.50 -15.48 19.65
C TRP A 447 -2.06 -15.95 18.33
N VAL A 448 -3.38 -15.91 18.19
CA VAL A 448 -4.13 -16.05 16.95
C VAL A 448 -4.74 -14.70 16.63
N ASN A 449 -4.15 -13.97 15.69
CA ASN A 449 -4.55 -12.62 15.32
C ASN A 449 -5.59 -12.60 14.20
N LEU A 450 -5.45 -13.50 13.22
CA LEU A 450 -6.35 -13.58 12.08
C LEU A 450 -6.95 -14.99 11.99
N TYR A 451 -8.22 -15.07 11.63
CA TYR A 451 -8.91 -16.34 11.39
C TYR A 451 -8.84 -16.68 9.90
N VAL A 452 -7.75 -17.34 9.49
CA VAL A 452 -7.46 -17.68 8.09
C VAL A 452 -7.25 -19.19 7.98
N PRO A 453 -7.90 -19.89 7.03
CA PRO A 453 -7.72 -21.32 6.86
C PRO A 453 -6.24 -21.65 6.64
N SER A 454 -5.63 -22.37 7.57
CA SER A 454 -4.17 -22.58 7.55
C SER A 454 -3.73 -23.73 8.46
N ARG A 455 -2.51 -24.22 8.19
CA ARG A 455 -1.74 -25.02 9.13
C ARG A 455 -0.52 -24.23 9.55
N ALA A 456 -0.28 -24.16 10.84
CA ALA A 456 0.91 -23.52 11.42
C ALA A 456 1.75 -24.50 12.25
N THR A 457 3.06 -24.37 12.18
CA THR A 457 4.02 -25.12 12.99
C THR A 457 4.71 -24.15 13.94
N TRP A 458 4.39 -24.24 15.24
CA TRP A 458 5.11 -23.52 16.27
C TRP A 458 6.25 -24.40 16.79
N ALA A 459 7.43 -24.25 16.23
CA ALA A 459 8.58 -25.13 16.49
C ALA A 459 9.04 -25.06 17.94
N GLU A 460 9.21 -23.86 18.54
CA GLU A 460 9.60 -23.67 19.94
C GLU A 460 8.54 -24.23 20.90
N GLY A 461 7.27 -24.15 20.52
CA GLY A 461 6.16 -24.75 21.23
C GLY A 461 6.06 -26.27 21.07
N GLY A 462 6.58 -26.84 20.01
CA GLY A 462 6.38 -28.24 19.64
C GLY A 462 4.92 -28.56 19.28
N VAL A 463 4.21 -27.58 18.73
CA VAL A 463 2.78 -27.61 18.43
C VAL A 463 2.58 -27.41 16.93
N GLN A 464 1.70 -28.21 16.34
CA GLN A 464 1.05 -27.88 15.07
C GLN A 464 -0.38 -27.45 15.36
N LEU A 465 -0.83 -26.40 14.67
CA LEU A 465 -2.17 -25.85 14.74
C LEU A 465 -2.80 -25.94 13.36
N VAL A 466 -3.98 -26.52 13.28
CA VAL A 466 -4.78 -26.54 12.05
C VAL A 466 -6.02 -25.68 12.29
N MET A 467 -6.18 -24.65 11.47
CA MET A 467 -7.36 -23.79 11.48
C MET A 467 -8.24 -24.07 10.27
N GLU A 468 -9.47 -24.50 10.54
CA GLU A 468 -10.53 -24.71 9.58
C GLU A 468 -11.56 -23.60 9.74
N THR A 469 -11.85 -22.86 8.68
CA THR A 469 -12.80 -21.75 8.67
C THR A 469 -13.17 -21.36 7.24
N ASP A 470 -14.37 -20.87 7.04
CA ASP A 470 -14.81 -20.20 5.80
C ASP A 470 -14.73 -18.66 5.94
N PHE A 471 -14.03 -18.15 6.98
CA PHE A 471 -13.80 -16.72 7.14
C PHE A 471 -12.97 -16.18 5.94
N PRO A 472 -13.27 -15.00 5.39
CA PRO A 472 -14.03 -13.91 6.01
C PRO A 472 -15.55 -13.97 5.84
N GLU A 473 -16.09 -14.86 5.04
CA GLU A 473 -17.54 -14.95 4.83
C GLU A 473 -18.25 -15.86 5.87
N GLY A 474 -17.57 -16.90 6.37
CA GLY A 474 -18.05 -17.71 7.48
C GLY A 474 -18.00 -16.99 8.83
N GLU A 475 -18.72 -17.51 9.81
CA GLU A 475 -18.85 -16.95 11.15
C GLU A 475 -18.31 -17.88 12.26
N THR A 476 -17.51 -18.86 11.87
CA THR A 476 -16.89 -19.80 12.81
C THR A 476 -15.46 -20.13 12.38
N ALA A 477 -14.63 -20.41 13.37
CA ALA A 477 -13.32 -21.00 13.17
C ALA A 477 -13.11 -22.16 14.14
N LYS A 478 -12.50 -23.23 13.64
CA LYS A 478 -12.12 -24.41 14.43
C LYS A 478 -10.61 -24.55 14.38
N LEU A 479 -10.00 -24.64 15.55
CA LEU A 479 -8.57 -24.85 15.71
C LEU A 479 -8.33 -26.20 16.38
N GLU A 480 -7.59 -27.07 15.70
CA GLU A 480 -7.16 -28.36 16.22
C GLU A 480 -5.66 -28.34 16.52
N LEU A 481 -5.27 -28.81 17.71
CA LEU A 481 -3.90 -28.84 18.17
C LEU A 481 -3.32 -30.25 18.06
N GLU A 482 -2.17 -30.38 17.40
CA GLU A 482 -1.39 -31.61 17.29
C GLU A 482 -0.09 -31.42 18.10
N LEU A 483 0.13 -32.24 19.12
CA LEU A 483 1.30 -32.18 20.00
C LEU A 483 1.94 -33.56 20.12
N ARG A 484 3.28 -33.59 20.19
CA ARG A 484 4.01 -34.84 20.46
C ARG A 484 3.83 -35.34 21.89
N ALA A 485 3.67 -34.40 22.84
CA ALA A 485 3.44 -34.66 24.25
C ALA A 485 2.64 -33.54 24.86
N PRO A 486 1.89 -33.78 25.99
CA PRO A 486 1.17 -32.69 26.65
C PRO A 486 2.09 -31.55 27.06
N LYS A 487 1.69 -30.30 26.75
CA LYS A 487 2.47 -29.09 27.02
C LYS A 487 1.62 -27.99 27.59
N ALA A 488 2.13 -27.28 28.63
CA ALA A 488 1.48 -26.12 29.18
C ALA A 488 1.87 -24.86 28.39
N PHE A 489 0.87 -24.12 27.89
CA PHE A 489 1.05 -22.81 27.29
C PHE A 489 -0.28 -22.03 27.25
N THR A 490 -0.18 -20.76 26.95
CA THR A 490 -1.33 -19.86 26.74
C THR A 490 -1.63 -19.71 25.25
N LEU A 491 -2.85 -20.08 24.85
CA LEU A 491 -3.39 -19.74 23.53
C LEU A 491 -4.25 -18.48 23.67
N ALA A 492 -3.84 -17.38 23.05
CA ALA A 492 -4.52 -16.09 23.07
C ALA A 492 -5.29 -15.89 21.76
N LEU A 493 -6.61 -15.95 21.82
CA LEU A 493 -7.52 -15.84 20.68
C LEU A 493 -8.03 -14.41 20.57
N ARG A 494 -7.82 -13.73 19.46
CA ARG A 494 -8.35 -12.39 19.30
C ARG A 494 -9.87 -12.41 19.29
N ARG A 495 -10.48 -11.57 20.15
CA ARG A 495 -11.89 -11.20 20.11
C ARG A 495 -12.00 -9.88 19.35
N PRO A 496 -12.44 -9.87 18.08
CA PRO A 496 -12.54 -8.65 17.30
C PRO A 496 -13.64 -7.72 17.85
N TYR A 497 -13.43 -6.40 17.73
CA TYR A 497 -14.41 -5.39 18.17
C TYR A 497 -15.78 -5.56 17.49
N TRP A 498 -15.82 -5.98 16.25
CA TRP A 498 -17.02 -6.14 15.45
C TRP A 498 -17.83 -7.40 15.81
N ALA A 499 -17.26 -8.36 16.52
CA ALA A 499 -17.95 -9.61 16.89
C ALA A 499 -18.92 -9.43 18.07
N GLY A 500 -18.81 -8.34 18.83
CA GLY A 500 -19.73 -7.97 19.88
C GLY A 500 -19.89 -9.03 21.00
N PRO A 501 -20.99 -8.95 21.78
CA PRO A 501 -21.20 -9.81 22.94
C PRO A 501 -21.54 -11.28 22.60
N ALA A 502 -21.88 -11.57 21.34
CA ALA A 502 -22.17 -12.93 20.91
C ALA A 502 -20.91 -13.73 20.49
N PHE A 503 -19.72 -13.13 20.59
CA PHE A 503 -18.45 -13.84 20.45
C PHE A 503 -18.36 -14.96 21.49
N LEU A 504 -18.05 -16.17 21.06
CA LEU A 504 -18.05 -17.34 21.91
C LEU A 504 -16.85 -18.24 21.59
N VAL A 505 -16.19 -18.72 22.65
CA VAL A 505 -15.14 -19.73 22.55
C VAL A 505 -15.63 -21.02 23.21
N LYS A 506 -15.42 -22.17 22.55
CA LYS A 506 -15.59 -23.48 23.15
C LYS A 506 -14.28 -24.24 23.11
N LEU A 507 -13.99 -24.96 24.16
CA LEU A 507 -12.86 -25.87 24.25
C LEU A 507 -13.40 -27.30 24.45
N ASN A 508 -13.12 -28.18 23.49
CA ASN A 508 -13.63 -29.56 23.47
C ASN A 508 -15.16 -29.64 23.69
N GLY A 509 -15.90 -28.72 23.03
CA GLY A 509 -17.35 -28.61 23.13
C GLY A 509 -17.88 -27.87 24.37
N GLN A 510 -17.03 -27.52 25.34
CA GLN A 510 -17.43 -26.78 26.54
C GLN A 510 -17.20 -25.27 26.35
N THR A 511 -18.23 -24.49 26.66
CA THR A 511 -18.14 -23.02 26.61
C THR A 511 -17.12 -22.48 27.61
N VAL A 512 -16.22 -21.63 27.14
CA VAL A 512 -15.29 -20.86 27.95
C VAL A 512 -15.92 -19.50 28.26
N VAL A 513 -15.97 -19.14 29.54
CA VAL A 513 -16.42 -17.78 29.92
C VAL A 513 -15.28 -16.80 29.61
N ALA A 514 -15.48 -15.98 28.59
CA ALA A 514 -14.56 -14.90 28.30
C ALA A 514 -14.65 -13.80 29.39
N PRO A 515 -13.53 -13.19 29.79
CA PRO A 515 -13.56 -12.01 30.67
C PRO A 515 -14.41 -10.90 30.03
N ALA A 516 -15.01 -10.05 30.87
CA ALA A 516 -15.64 -8.83 30.41
C ALA A 516 -14.59 -8.00 29.64
N GLN A 517 -15.05 -7.35 28.57
CA GLN A 517 -14.18 -6.50 27.75
C GLN A 517 -13.97 -5.19 28.52
N GLU A 518 -12.74 -4.90 28.87
CA GLU A 518 -12.35 -3.56 29.33
C GLU A 518 -11.89 -2.76 28.10
N PRO A 519 -12.20 -1.46 28.00
CA PRO A 519 -11.63 -0.63 26.95
C PRO A 519 -10.10 -0.69 27.09
N ALA A 520 -9.42 -1.06 26.00
CA ALA A 520 -7.96 -1.01 25.97
C ALA A 520 -7.51 0.44 26.25
N PRO A 521 -6.54 0.65 27.14
CA PRO A 521 -5.93 1.96 27.26
C PRO A 521 -5.28 2.31 25.93
N ASP A 522 -5.44 3.54 25.50
CA ASP A 522 -4.82 4.10 24.30
C ASP A 522 -3.31 3.89 24.39
N SER A 523 -2.75 2.93 23.66
CA SER A 523 -1.36 2.48 23.83
C SER A 523 -0.34 3.52 23.40
N PHE A 524 -0.76 4.54 22.65
CA PHE A 524 0.07 5.63 22.14
C PHE A 524 -0.17 6.97 22.84
N ASP A 525 -1.31 7.18 23.45
CA ASP A 525 -1.58 8.44 24.12
C ASP A 525 -1.09 8.43 25.57
N GLN A 526 0.20 8.36 25.75
CA GLN A 526 0.79 8.73 27.05
C GLN A 526 0.57 10.22 27.39
N THR A 527 0.03 11.02 26.46
CA THR A 527 -0.22 12.45 26.63
C THR A 527 -1.70 12.80 26.74
N GLY A 528 -2.63 11.86 26.54
CA GLY A 528 -4.08 12.11 26.61
C GLY A 528 -4.62 12.99 25.45
N ARG A 529 -3.96 13.02 24.30
CA ARG A 529 -4.29 13.92 23.18
C ARG A 529 -4.98 13.29 22.00
N SER A 530 -5.15 11.99 21.93
CA SER A 530 -6.00 11.38 20.91
C SER A 530 -7.45 11.77 21.18
N GLN A 531 -7.99 12.73 20.44
CA GLN A 531 -9.37 13.18 20.59
C GLN A 531 -10.36 12.41 19.70
N TYR A 532 -9.87 11.62 18.75
CA TYR A 532 -10.72 10.82 17.89
C TYR A 532 -10.84 9.41 18.44
N ARG A 533 -12.00 9.12 18.99
CA ARG A 533 -12.47 7.75 19.15
C ARG A 533 -13.40 7.45 17.98
N ARG A 534 -13.11 6.43 17.20
CA ARG A 534 -14.17 5.83 16.36
C ARG A 534 -15.41 5.63 17.22
N PRO A 535 -16.63 5.85 16.67
CA PRO A 535 -17.87 5.70 17.44
C PRO A 535 -17.79 4.41 18.24
N ALA A 536 -18.17 4.47 19.51
CA ALA A 536 -17.96 3.48 20.54
C ALA A 536 -18.25 2.04 20.11
N HIS A 537 -17.26 1.41 19.48
CA HIS A 537 -17.18 -0.04 19.38
C HIS A 537 -16.40 -0.53 20.60
N GLU A 538 -16.86 -1.63 21.18
CA GLU A 538 -16.07 -2.31 22.20
C GLU A 538 -14.67 -2.58 21.63
N ALA A 539 -13.61 -2.29 22.38
CA ALA A 539 -12.26 -2.53 21.89
C ALA A 539 -12.04 -4.04 21.66
N SER A 540 -11.22 -4.40 20.68
CA SER A 540 -10.74 -5.77 20.54
C SER A 540 -9.95 -6.20 21.76
N SER A 541 -9.94 -7.50 22.05
CA SER A 541 -9.25 -8.08 23.21
C SER A 541 -8.73 -9.48 22.87
N TYR A 542 -8.07 -10.13 23.84
CA TYR A 542 -7.72 -11.54 23.73
C TYR A 542 -8.44 -12.37 24.77
N VAL A 543 -9.00 -13.52 24.35
CA VAL A 543 -9.44 -14.59 25.22
C VAL A 543 -8.25 -15.53 25.42
N GLU A 544 -7.73 -15.58 26.64
CA GLU A 544 -6.55 -16.37 26.99
C GLU A 544 -6.93 -17.72 27.56
N LEU A 545 -6.48 -18.79 26.91
CA LEU A 545 -6.67 -20.17 27.38
C LEU A 545 -5.34 -20.71 27.89
N GLN A 546 -5.07 -20.52 29.19
CA GLN A 546 -3.88 -21.06 29.84
C GLN A 546 -4.17 -22.45 30.42
N ARG A 547 -3.52 -23.49 29.88
CA ARG A 547 -3.71 -24.87 30.33
C ARG A 547 -2.61 -25.79 29.84
N GLN A 548 -2.62 -27.05 30.33
CA GLN A 548 -1.87 -28.13 29.70
C GLN A 548 -2.66 -28.69 28.52
N TRP A 549 -2.16 -28.45 27.30
CA TRP A 549 -2.74 -28.92 26.05
C TRP A 549 -2.33 -30.34 25.71
N ARG A 550 -3.21 -31.05 25.02
CA ARG A 550 -3.00 -32.40 24.51
C ARG A 550 -3.30 -32.45 23.01
N SER A 551 -2.68 -33.38 22.30
CA SER A 551 -3.00 -33.63 20.90
C SER A 551 -4.46 -34.02 20.75
N GLY A 552 -5.13 -33.40 19.77
CA GLY A 552 -6.57 -33.56 19.53
C GLY A 552 -7.45 -32.60 20.36
N ASP A 553 -6.89 -31.72 21.18
CA ASP A 553 -7.69 -30.61 21.75
C ASP A 553 -8.20 -29.71 20.65
N VAL A 554 -9.50 -29.36 20.71
CA VAL A 554 -10.20 -28.54 19.72
C VAL A 554 -10.73 -27.27 20.36
N VAL A 555 -10.44 -26.14 19.73
CA VAL A 555 -11.02 -24.83 20.07
C VAL A 555 -11.93 -24.38 18.95
N GLU A 556 -13.17 -24.10 19.28
CA GLU A 556 -14.18 -23.53 18.35
C GLU A 556 -14.43 -22.08 18.73
N VAL A 557 -14.40 -21.18 17.73
CA VAL A 557 -14.65 -19.76 17.90
C VAL A 557 -15.84 -19.35 17.06
N ALA A 558 -16.85 -18.75 17.67
CA ALA A 558 -17.94 -18.09 16.97
C ALA A 558 -17.59 -16.61 16.75
N LEU A 559 -17.73 -16.16 15.51
CA LEU A 559 -17.36 -14.84 15.00
C LEU A 559 -18.60 -14.18 14.36
N PRO A 560 -19.64 -13.87 15.13
CA PRO A 560 -20.89 -13.35 14.57
C PRO A 560 -20.67 -11.95 14.01
N LYS A 561 -21.11 -11.74 12.76
CA LYS A 561 -20.98 -10.47 12.04
C LYS A 561 -22.28 -9.69 12.05
N GLY A 562 -22.27 -8.50 12.62
CA GLY A 562 -23.35 -7.54 12.55
C GLY A 562 -23.20 -6.58 11.37
N LEU A 563 -24.33 -6.06 10.86
CA LEU A 563 -24.36 -4.92 9.97
C LEU A 563 -24.20 -3.63 10.79
N HIS A 564 -23.29 -2.74 10.34
CA HIS A 564 -23.12 -1.43 10.95
C HIS A 564 -22.69 -0.39 9.91
N LEU A 565 -22.72 0.87 10.30
CA LEU A 565 -22.38 2.02 9.45
C LEU A 565 -21.13 2.70 9.99
N GLU A 566 -20.19 3.01 9.10
CA GLU A 566 -18.99 3.80 9.43
C GLU A 566 -19.02 5.13 8.68
N PRO A 567 -19.38 6.24 9.34
CA PRO A 567 -19.41 7.57 8.73
C PRO A 567 -17.99 8.11 8.53
N LEU A 568 -17.83 9.00 7.55
CA LEU A 568 -16.62 9.81 7.44
C LEU A 568 -16.60 10.88 8.56
N PRO A 569 -15.41 11.21 9.09
CA PRO A 569 -15.29 12.13 10.23
C PRO A 569 -15.90 13.50 9.97
N ASP A 570 -15.69 14.04 8.77
CA ASP A 570 -16.13 15.37 8.31
C ASP A 570 -17.53 15.37 7.66
N ASN A 571 -18.10 14.19 7.40
CA ASN A 571 -19.44 14.08 6.81
C ASN A 571 -20.22 12.88 7.37
N PRO A 572 -21.01 13.06 8.44
CA PRO A 572 -21.74 11.98 9.08
C PRO A 572 -22.83 11.35 8.21
N HIS A 573 -23.23 12.02 7.12
CA HIS A 573 -24.20 11.45 6.16
C HIS A 573 -23.53 10.58 5.10
N ARG A 574 -22.21 10.70 4.89
CA ARG A 574 -21.45 9.89 3.95
C ARG A 574 -20.77 8.77 4.70
N LEU A 575 -21.24 7.55 4.49
CA LEU A 575 -20.83 6.42 5.28
C LEU A 575 -20.66 5.15 4.45
N SER A 576 -19.85 4.25 4.99
CA SER A 576 -19.64 2.91 4.46
C SER A 576 -20.55 1.91 5.20
N LEU A 577 -21.06 0.93 4.46
CA LEU A 577 -21.82 -0.18 5.03
C LEU A 577 -20.85 -1.32 5.31
N MET A 578 -20.91 -1.85 6.53
CA MET A 578 -20.01 -2.89 6.99
C MET A 578 -20.78 -4.14 7.43
N TRP A 579 -20.18 -5.30 7.16
CA TRP A 579 -20.62 -6.59 7.70
C TRP A 579 -19.46 -7.25 8.47
N GLY A 580 -19.47 -7.13 9.79
CA GLY A 580 -18.29 -7.43 10.59
C GLY A 580 -17.09 -6.60 10.12
N PRO A 581 -15.95 -7.20 9.76
CA PRO A 581 -14.79 -6.45 9.29
C PRO A 581 -14.85 -6.06 7.81
N LEU A 582 -15.87 -6.54 7.07
CA LEU A 582 -15.94 -6.42 5.62
C LEU A 582 -16.70 -5.17 5.18
N VAL A 583 -16.07 -4.40 4.29
CA VAL A 583 -16.75 -3.34 3.53
C VAL A 583 -17.71 -4.00 2.56
N LEU A 584 -18.95 -3.55 2.52
CA LEU A 584 -19.93 -3.92 1.52
C LEU A 584 -19.91 -2.92 0.36
N ALA A 585 -19.54 -3.38 -0.81
CA ALA A 585 -19.62 -2.60 -2.03
C ALA A 585 -20.95 -2.81 -2.73
N GLY A 586 -21.62 -1.71 -3.11
CA GLY A 586 -22.86 -1.76 -3.86
C GLY A 586 -22.60 -1.78 -5.35
N ASP A 587 -23.24 -2.70 -6.03
CA ASP A 587 -23.12 -2.93 -7.46
C ASP A 587 -24.00 -1.96 -8.25
N LEU A 588 -23.35 -1.13 -9.07
CA LEU A 588 -24.00 -0.12 -9.92
C LEU A 588 -24.04 -0.52 -11.40
N GLY A 589 -23.73 -1.77 -11.72
CA GLY A 589 -23.78 -2.30 -13.07
C GLY A 589 -22.41 -2.70 -13.62
N PRO A 590 -22.39 -3.21 -14.86
CA PRO A 590 -21.14 -3.65 -15.49
C PRO A 590 -20.16 -2.49 -15.68
N GLU A 591 -18.87 -2.82 -15.63
CA GLU A 591 -17.83 -1.88 -16.00
C GLU A 591 -18.07 -1.38 -17.43
N PRO A 592 -17.94 -0.07 -17.71
CA PRO A 592 -18.06 0.46 -19.06
C PRO A 592 -17.04 -0.18 -20.02
N ASN A 593 -17.51 -0.72 -21.12
CA ASN A 593 -16.65 -1.29 -22.15
C ASN A 593 -15.70 -0.23 -22.73
N GLY A 594 -14.41 -0.54 -22.83
CA GLY A 594 -13.40 0.29 -23.48
C GLY A 594 -12.28 0.76 -22.53
N ARG A 595 -11.04 0.76 -23.04
CA ARG A 595 -9.91 1.40 -22.35
C ARG A 595 -10.10 2.92 -22.35
N ARG A 596 -9.55 3.62 -21.35
CA ARG A 596 -9.48 5.11 -21.37
C ARG A 596 -8.89 5.56 -22.70
N GLY A 597 -9.68 6.32 -23.48
CA GLY A 597 -9.27 6.84 -24.79
C GLY A 597 -9.80 6.09 -26.02
N GLU A 598 -10.53 4.99 -25.87
CA GLU A 598 -11.14 4.24 -26.98
C GLU A 598 -12.67 4.38 -26.93
N GLY A 599 -13.20 5.29 -27.76
CA GLY A 599 -14.64 5.44 -27.95
C GLY A 599 -15.39 6.29 -26.94
N GLU A 600 -16.68 6.49 -27.19
CA GLU A 600 -17.60 7.24 -26.33
C GLU A 600 -17.91 6.43 -25.06
N ARG A 601 -17.45 6.89 -23.89
CA ARG A 601 -17.79 6.25 -22.61
C ARG A 601 -19.21 6.60 -22.23
N PRO A 602 -20.04 5.63 -21.83
CA PRO A 602 -21.32 5.93 -21.23
C PRO A 602 -21.10 6.79 -19.96
N ALA A 603 -22.06 7.66 -19.69
CA ALA A 603 -22.06 8.40 -18.44
C ALA A 603 -21.98 7.42 -17.24
N PRO A 604 -21.20 7.71 -16.20
CA PRO A 604 -21.20 6.86 -15.01
C PRO A 604 -22.61 6.74 -14.46
N PRO A 605 -23.00 5.57 -13.92
CA PRO A 605 -24.33 5.36 -13.34
C PRO A 605 -24.55 6.36 -12.18
N GLN A 606 -25.79 6.74 -11.99
CA GLN A 606 -26.16 7.54 -10.82
C GLN A 606 -26.00 6.70 -9.56
N VAL A 607 -25.45 7.27 -8.49
CA VAL A 607 -25.36 6.63 -7.19
C VAL A 607 -26.61 6.98 -6.40
N PRO A 608 -27.46 6.02 -6.03
CA PRO A 608 -28.63 6.27 -5.22
C PRO A 608 -28.26 6.84 -3.85
N VAL A 609 -29.15 7.70 -3.33
CA VAL A 609 -29.11 8.17 -1.95
C VAL A 609 -30.02 7.29 -1.12
N PHE A 610 -29.62 6.90 0.08
CA PHE A 610 -30.48 6.12 0.97
C PHE A 610 -31.24 7.04 1.92
N VAL A 611 -32.55 6.84 1.96
CA VAL A 611 -33.46 7.64 2.82
C VAL A 611 -34.07 6.68 3.84
N ALA A 612 -33.51 6.68 5.04
CA ALA A 612 -33.89 5.78 6.13
C ALA A 612 -33.71 6.45 7.49
N ALA A 613 -34.66 6.24 8.39
CA ALA A 613 -34.58 6.68 9.79
C ALA A 613 -34.23 5.52 10.74
N ASP A 614 -34.43 4.31 10.29
CA ASP A 614 -34.32 3.09 11.08
C ASP A 614 -32.91 2.50 11.02
N PRO A 615 -32.50 1.63 11.97
CA PRO A 615 -31.22 0.93 11.93
C PRO A 615 -30.99 0.16 10.63
N VAL A 616 -29.74 0.08 10.18
CA VAL A 616 -29.34 -0.53 8.89
C VAL A 616 -29.89 -1.93 8.67
N VAL A 617 -30.03 -2.74 9.72
CA VAL A 617 -30.57 -4.11 9.67
C VAL A 617 -32.06 -4.17 9.26
N THR A 618 -32.76 -3.04 9.31
CA THR A 618 -34.19 -2.99 8.93
C THR A 618 -34.38 -2.78 7.44
N TRP A 619 -33.42 -2.22 6.72
CA TRP A 619 -33.54 -1.89 5.31
C TRP A 619 -32.43 -2.48 4.41
N LEU A 620 -31.35 -3.04 4.97
CA LEU A 620 -30.38 -3.84 4.24
C LEU A 620 -30.62 -5.32 4.56
N LYS A 621 -31.22 -6.03 3.63
CA LYS A 621 -31.69 -7.41 3.82
C LYS A 621 -30.73 -8.43 3.24
N PRO A 622 -30.42 -9.52 3.95
CA PRO A 622 -29.60 -10.60 3.40
C PRO A 622 -30.31 -11.29 2.24
N VAL A 623 -29.58 -11.65 1.21
CA VAL A 623 -30.05 -12.43 0.08
C VAL A 623 -30.02 -13.91 0.43
N ALA A 624 -31.15 -14.58 0.33
CA ALA A 624 -31.29 -15.99 0.69
C ALA A 624 -30.35 -16.88 -0.15
N GLY A 625 -29.58 -17.74 0.53
CA GLY A 625 -28.65 -18.68 -0.12
C GLY A 625 -27.35 -18.07 -0.63
N ALA A 626 -27.10 -16.78 -0.39
CA ALA A 626 -25.87 -16.08 -0.76
C ALA A 626 -25.26 -15.38 0.47
N PRO A 627 -24.43 -16.07 1.28
CA PRO A 627 -23.78 -15.45 2.43
C PRO A 627 -22.98 -14.19 2.06
N GLY A 628 -23.11 -13.14 2.89
CA GLY A 628 -22.45 -11.86 2.63
C GLY A 628 -23.10 -10.99 1.55
N HIS A 629 -24.15 -11.48 0.86
CA HIS A 629 -24.90 -10.68 -0.10
C HIS A 629 -26.13 -10.06 0.55
N PHE A 630 -26.34 -8.80 0.26
CA PHE A 630 -27.44 -8.00 0.80
C PHE A 630 -28.08 -7.18 -0.30
N ARG A 631 -29.32 -6.74 -0.05
CA ARG A 631 -30.04 -5.81 -0.93
C ARG A 631 -30.79 -4.77 -0.09
N THR A 632 -30.78 -3.52 -0.54
CA THR A 632 -31.63 -2.50 0.09
C THR A 632 -33.11 -2.79 -0.18
N ASP A 633 -33.99 -2.40 0.73
CA ASP A 633 -35.41 -2.63 0.68
C ASP A 633 -36.17 -1.31 0.72
N GLY A 634 -36.44 -0.75 -0.46
CA GLY A 634 -37.26 0.44 -0.64
C GLY A 634 -36.68 1.77 -0.12
N VAL A 635 -35.38 1.82 0.25
CA VAL A 635 -34.74 3.03 0.79
C VAL A 635 -33.91 3.80 -0.23
N GLY A 636 -33.44 3.15 -1.28
CA GLY A 636 -32.69 3.80 -2.35
C GLY A 636 -33.54 4.82 -3.11
N ARG A 637 -32.97 5.98 -3.41
CA ARG A 637 -33.60 7.02 -4.23
C ARG A 637 -32.63 7.48 -5.30
N GLU A 638 -33.10 7.45 -6.56
CA GLU A 638 -32.36 8.10 -7.63
C GLU A 638 -32.21 9.61 -7.30
N PRO A 639 -30.99 10.17 -7.40
CA PRO A 639 -30.76 11.59 -7.16
C PRO A 639 -31.24 12.44 -8.35
N ASP A 640 -32.34 12.06 -8.98
CA ASP A 640 -33.01 12.83 -10.03
C ASP A 640 -34.28 13.52 -9.51
N ALA A 641 -34.89 14.35 -10.35
CA ALA A 641 -36.10 15.09 -9.98
C ALA A 641 -37.31 14.19 -9.68
N ARG A 642 -37.25 12.92 -10.03
CA ARG A 642 -38.32 11.94 -9.84
C ARG A 642 -38.19 11.20 -8.49
N GLY A 643 -36.95 11.02 -7.98
CA GLY A 643 -36.68 10.31 -6.72
C GLY A 643 -37.20 8.86 -6.74
N GLN A 644 -37.10 8.18 -7.89
CA GLN A 644 -37.57 6.79 -8.02
C GLN A 644 -36.82 5.89 -7.05
N VAL A 645 -37.49 4.85 -6.58
CA VAL A 645 -36.89 3.83 -5.75
C VAL A 645 -35.86 3.06 -6.59
N SER A 646 -34.63 2.99 -6.13
CA SER A 646 -33.54 2.26 -6.76
C SER A 646 -32.80 1.45 -5.70
N ASP A 647 -33.18 0.20 -5.58
CA ASP A 647 -32.53 -0.72 -4.64
C ASP A 647 -31.22 -1.25 -5.19
N VAL A 648 -30.21 -1.36 -4.32
CA VAL A 648 -28.84 -1.74 -4.64
C VAL A 648 -28.51 -3.10 -4.04
N ASP A 649 -27.84 -3.94 -4.83
CA ASP A 649 -27.25 -5.19 -4.37
C ASP A 649 -25.84 -4.95 -3.82
N PHE A 650 -25.57 -5.55 -2.67
CA PHE A 650 -24.30 -5.42 -1.95
C PHE A 650 -23.61 -6.77 -1.76
N GLN A 651 -22.30 -6.76 -1.82
CA GLN A 651 -21.48 -7.92 -1.47
C GLN A 651 -20.13 -7.45 -0.86
N PRO A 652 -19.37 -8.35 -0.22
CA PRO A 652 -18.05 -8.02 0.27
C PRO A 652 -17.16 -7.41 -0.84
N PHE A 653 -16.49 -6.32 -0.56
CA PHE A 653 -15.77 -5.53 -1.55
C PHE A 653 -14.75 -6.38 -2.34
N PHE A 654 -14.03 -7.29 -1.68
CA PHE A 654 -13.08 -8.18 -2.34
C PHE A 654 -13.70 -9.21 -3.32
N ARG A 655 -15.05 -9.25 -3.43
CA ARG A 655 -15.79 -10.08 -4.39
C ARG A 655 -16.24 -9.31 -5.61
N LEU A 656 -16.32 -7.98 -5.49
CA LEU A 656 -16.92 -7.13 -6.53
C LEU A 656 -15.86 -6.64 -7.51
N HIS A 657 -15.60 -7.39 -8.56
CA HIS A 657 -14.65 -7.07 -9.62
C HIS A 657 -15.35 -6.87 -10.97
N ARG A 658 -14.73 -6.11 -11.89
CA ARG A 658 -15.22 -5.84 -13.25
C ARG A 658 -16.63 -5.24 -13.28
N ARG A 659 -16.92 -4.42 -12.24
CA ARG A 659 -18.21 -3.73 -12.05
C ARG A 659 -17.95 -2.26 -11.73
N THR A 660 -18.94 -1.42 -12.03
CA THR A 660 -19.02 -0.09 -11.43
C THR A 660 -19.65 -0.23 -10.05
N TYR A 661 -19.05 0.42 -9.05
CA TYR A 661 -19.46 0.26 -7.66
C TYR A 661 -19.32 1.55 -6.84
N SER A 662 -19.86 1.51 -5.64
CA SER A 662 -19.58 2.48 -4.58
C SER A 662 -19.35 1.75 -3.26
N THR A 663 -18.44 2.25 -2.43
CA THR A 663 -18.26 1.77 -1.04
C THR A 663 -18.72 2.80 -0.01
N TYR A 664 -18.97 4.05 -0.45
CA TYR A 664 -19.54 5.11 0.38
C TYR A 664 -20.86 5.60 -0.20
N TRP A 665 -21.81 5.87 0.70
CA TRP A 665 -23.18 6.19 0.37
C TRP A 665 -23.66 7.38 1.20
N ASP A 666 -24.43 8.25 0.60
CA ASP A 666 -25.10 9.31 1.34
C ASP A 666 -26.42 8.79 1.90
N VAL A 667 -26.57 8.90 3.22
CA VAL A 667 -27.74 8.41 3.97
C VAL A 667 -28.36 9.56 4.75
N PHE A 668 -29.65 9.77 4.55
CA PHE A 668 -30.42 10.82 5.19
C PHE A 668 -31.67 10.25 5.85
N THR A 669 -32.12 10.89 6.91
CA THR A 669 -33.50 10.69 7.39
C THR A 669 -34.49 11.28 6.38
N PRO A 670 -35.77 10.86 6.36
CA PRO A 670 -36.79 11.46 5.49
C PRO A 670 -36.90 12.99 5.63
N ALA A 671 -36.83 13.50 6.86
CA ALA A 671 -36.91 14.94 7.13
C ALA A 671 -35.69 15.71 6.59
N GLU A 672 -34.48 15.18 6.72
CA GLU A 672 -33.24 15.78 6.15
C GLU A 672 -33.26 15.73 4.64
N TRP A 673 -33.69 14.61 4.06
CA TRP A 673 -33.81 14.48 2.61
C TRP A 673 -34.79 15.52 2.02
N ASP A 674 -35.96 15.72 2.63
CA ASP A 674 -36.93 16.72 2.19
C ASP A 674 -36.36 18.14 2.17
N GLN A 675 -35.41 18.44 3.06
CA GLN A 675 -34.72 19.75 3.09
C GLN A 675 -33.61 19.87 2.06
N LYS A 676 -32.86 18.81 1.83
CA LYS A 676 -31.61 18.81 1.03
C LYS A 676 -31.82 18.38 -0.43
N LYS A 677 -32.88 17.64 -0.74
CA LYS A 677 -33.05 16.94 -2.02
C LYS A 677 -32.88 17.82 -3.25
N VAL A 678 -33.40 19.06 -3.24
CA VAL A 678 -33.28 19.95 -4.41
C VAL A 678 -31.82 20.33 -4.68
N THR A 679 -31.12 20.82 -3.66
CA THR A 679 -29.70 21.21 -3.79
C THR A 679 -28.84 20.02 -4.13
N TYR A 680 -29.09 18.87 -3.45
CA TYR A 680 -28.35 17.63 -3.66
C TYR A 680 -28.52 17.09 -5.09
N VAL A 681 -29.77 17.03 -5.59
CA VAL A 681 -30.09 16.57 -6.94
C VAL A 681 -29.44 17.48 -8.00
N VAL A 682 -29.52 18.80 -7.82
CA VAL A 682 -28.89 19.75 -8.76
C VAL A 682 -27.37 19.58 -8.80
N GLU A 683 -26.71 19.44 -7.64
CA GLU A 683 -25.27 19.27 -7.60
C GLU A 683 -24.83 17.89 -8.14
N ALA A 684 -25.52 16.83 -7.75
CA ALA A 684 -25.25 15.48 -8.27
C ALA A 684 -25.38 15.44 -9.81
N GLU A 685 -26.43 16.05 -10.34
CA GLU A 685 -26.63 16.14 -11.79
C GLU A 685 -25.55 16.99 -12.48
N ARG A 686 -25.14 18.10 -11.89
CA ARG A 686 -24.03 18.92 -12.39
C ARG A 686 -22.75 18.12 -12.46
N LEU A 687 -22.37 17.42 -11.39
CA LEU A 687 -21.17 16.58 -11.34
C LEU A 687 -21.24 15.41 -12.33
N ARG A 688 -22.40 14.77 -12.44
CA ARG A 688 -22.63 13.71 -13.42
C ARG A 688 -22.44 14.19 -14.86
N LYS A 689 -23.07 15.32 -15.20
CA LYS A 689 -22.93 15.93 -16.55
C LYS A 689 -21.49 16.31 -16.85
N LEU A 690 -20.78 16.89 -15.86
CA LEU A 690 -19.37 17.24 -16.01
C LEU A 690 -18.50 15.98 -16.23
N ALA A 691 -18.75 14.93 -15.47
CA ALA A 691 -18.04 13.66 -15.63
C ALA A 691 -18.31 13.05 -17.00
N ALA A 692 -19.56 13.00 -17.43
CA ALA A 692 -19.97 12.49 -18.75
C ALA A 692 -19.36 13.29 -19.90
N ALA A 693 -19.28 14.62 -19.77
CA ALA A 693 -18.67 15.48 -20.77
C ALA A 693 -17.13 15.38 -20.81
N THR A 694 -16.49 14.81 -19.80
CA THR A 694 -15.04 14.78 -19.68
C THR A 694 -14.41 13.79 -20.65
N VAL A 695 -13.54 14.28 -21.53
CA VAL A 695 -12.70 13.51 -22.45
C VAL A 695 -11.38 13.13 -21.75
N ALA A 696 -10.78 14.08 -21.03
CA ALA A 696 -9.55 13.87 -20.27
C ALA A 696 -9.53 14.73 -19.01
N TYR A 697 -8.91 14.22 -17.96
CA TYR A 697 -8.60 14.97 -16.74
C TYR A 697 -7.17 14.70 -16.31
N LEU A 698 -6.45 15.77 -15.99
CA LEU A 698 -5.10 15.74 -15.46
C LEU A 698 -5.05 16.58 -14.17
N GLN A 699 -4.41 16.05 -13.14
CA GLN A 699 -4.04 16.79 -11.95
C GLN A 699 -2.58 17.28 -12.09
N PRO A 700 -2.35 18.58 -12.41
CA PRO A 700 -1.00 19.13 -12.50
C PRO A 700 -0.30 19.10 -11.13
N GLY A 701 1.03 18.90 -11.14
CA GLY A 701 1.81 18.82 -9.91
C GLY A 701 1.94 17.39 -9.37
N GLU A 702 1.15 16.44 -9.84
CA GLU A 702 1.28 15.03 -9.58
C GLU A 702 2.26 14.42 -10.59
N VAL A 703 3.53 14.34 -10.20
CA VAL A 703 4.64 14.04 -11.12
C VAL A 703 4.48 12.69 -11.83
N VAL A 704 3.93 11.70 -11.14
CA VAL A 704 3.73 10.36 -11.70
C VAL A 704 2.71 10.39 -12.83
N PHE A 705 1.58 11.05 -12.60
CA PHE A 705 0.49 11.14 -13.60
C PHE A 705 0.80 12.11 -14.73
N GLU A 706 1.50 13.22 -14.45
CA GLU A 706 1.92 14.16 -15.47
C GLU A 706 2.74 13.48 -16.59
N ARG A 707 3.47 12.40 -16.27
CA ARG A 707 4.23 11.62 -17.27
C ARG A 707 3.33 10.88 -18.25
N GLN A 708 2.17 10.40 -17.82
CA GLN A 708 1.20 9.75 -18.71
C GLN A 708 0.71 10.71 -19.80
N PHE A 709 0.77 12.01 -19.50
CA PHE A 709 0.40 13.10 -20.41
C PHE A 709 1.62 13.79 -21.05
N ASN A 710 2.75 13.09 -21.14
CA ASN A 710 3.98 13.61 -21.77
C ASN A 710 4.40 15.00 -21.27
N TYR A 711 4.40 15.20 -19.95
CA TYR A 711 4.80 16.46 -19.33
C TYR A 711 6.16 16.93 -19.84
N GLN A 712 6.22 18.20 -20.29
CA GLN A 712 7.44 18.89 -20.68
C GLN A 712 7.43 20.28 -20.04
N ALA A 713 8.61 20.83 -19.71
CA ALA A 713 8.70 22.15 -19.10
C ALA A 713 10.00 22.86 -19.39
N GLY A 714 9.95 24.18 -19.34
CA GLY A 714 11.10 25.05 -19.29
C GLY A 714 11.57 25.29 -17.86
N GLU A 715 12.58 26.14 -17.73
CA GLU A 715 13.16 26.50 -16.43
C GLU A 715 12.12 27.15 -15.49
N GLY A 716 12.16 26.76 -14.21
CA GLY A 716 11.32 27.32 -13.15
C GLY A 716 9.88 26.80 -13.13
N ALA A 717 9.59 25.68 -13.79
CA ALA A 717 8.32 24.96 -13.62
C ALA A 717 8.43 24.03 -12.40
N VAL A 718 7.64 24.33 -11.35
CA VAL A 718 7.71 23.61 -10.05
C VAL A 718 6.33 23.13 -9.61
N PRO A 719 6.22 21.97 -8.95
CA PRO A 719 4.98 21.59 -8.27
C PRO A 719 4.74 22.51 -7.07
N GLN A 720 3.49 22.71 -6.73
CA GLN A 720 3.06 23.49 -5.56
C GLN A 720 1.80 22.86 -4.98
N ARG A 721 1.60 23.00 -3.66
CA ARG A 721 0.33 22.62 -3.01
C ARG A 721 -0.29 23.82 -2.31
N ILE A 722 -1.60 23.94 -2.43
CA ILE A 722 -2.40 24.93 -1.70
C ILE A 722 -3.65 24.23 -1.19
N LEU A 723 -3.91 24.33 0.10
CA LEU A 723 -5.01 23.63 0.79
C LEU A 723 -5.03 22.11 0.45
N GLY A 724 -3.86 21.48 0.50
CA GLY A 724 -3.71 20.06 0.19
C GLY A 724 -3.78 19.68 -1.31
N ARG A 725 -4.34 20.52 -2.17
CA ARG A 725 -4.48 20.27 -3.60
C ARG A 725 -3.18 20.56 -4.36
N PRO A 726 -2.64 19.59 -5.10
CA PRO A 726 -1.45 19.81 -5.89
C PRO A 726 -1.72 20.66 -7.13
N GLY A 727 -0.69 21.31 -7.62
CA GLY A 727 -0.74 22.13 -8.83
C GLY A 727 0.64 22.34 -9.43
N ARG A 728 0.72 22.89 -10.63
CA ARG A 728 1.94 23.21 -11.34
C ARG A 728 2.02 24.72 -11.62
N ARG A 729 3.12 25.35 -11.19
CA ARG A 729 3.45 26.74 -11.50
C ARG A 729 4.67 26.82 -12.38
N GLY A 730 4.77 27.81 -13.29
CA GLY A 730 5.89 27.97 -14.18
C GLY A 730 6.39 29.40 -14.34
N ARG A 731 7.70 29.59 -14.48
CA ARG A 731 8.29 30.90 -14.82
C ARG A 731 8.39 31.13 -16.32
N THR A 732 8.49 30.05 -17.10
CA THR A 732 8.63 30.13 -18.56
C THR A 732 7.48 29.42 -19.26
N TRP A 733 7.47 28.11 -19.26
CA TRP A 733 6.41 27.30 -19.86
C TRP A 733 6.37 25.88 -19.29
N PHE A 734 5.22 25.24 -19.44
CA PHE A 734 5.06 23.78 -19.32
C PHE A 734 3.92 23.31 -20.23
N SER A 735 3.91 22.03 -20.58
CA SER A 735 2.93 21.45 -21.50
C SER A 735 2.58 20.00 -21.17
N TYR A 736 1.42 19.58 -21.67
CA TYR A 736 0.86 18.24 -21.58
C TYR A 736 0.23 17.82 -22.89
N ASP A 737 0.31 16.52 -23.23
CA ASP A 737 -0.46 15.94 -24.32
C ASP A 737 -1.80 15.45 -23.77
N LEU A 738 -2.91 16.07 -24.17
CA LEU A 738 -4.25 15.67 -23.74
C LEU A 738 -4.99 14.94 -24.86
N PRO A 739 -5.68 13.83 -24.56
CA PRO A 739 -6.63 13.19 -25.47
C PRO A 739 -7.70 14.16 -25.95
N VAL A 740 -8.11 14.03 -27.21
CA VAL A 740 -9.21 14.81 -27.81
C VAL A 740 -10.14 13.89 -28.61
N GLU A 741 -11.40 14.31 -28.71
CA GLU A 741 -12.42 13.70 -29.57
C GLU A 741 -12.76 14.63 -30.75
N PRO A 742 -12.24 14.37 -31.96
CA PRO A 742 -12.34 15.30 -33.06
C PRO A 742 -13.77 15.47 -33.64
N THR A 743 -14.70 14.64 -33.19
CA THR A 743 -16.11 14.66 -33.61
C THR A 743 -16.99 15.62 -32.82
N HIS A 744 -16.48 16.18 -31.74
CA HIS A 744 -17.19 17.11 -30.85
C HIS A 744 -16.45 18.45 -30.72
N PRO A 745 -17.18 19.59 -30.55
CA PRO A 745 -16.55 20.80 -30.05
C PRO A 745 -15.92 20.54 -28.67
N LEU A 746 -14.71 21.05 -28.44
CA LEU A 746 -14.00 20.81 -27.19
C LEU A 746 -13.74 22.10 -26.41
N VAL A 747 -13.79 22.00 -25.10
CA VAL A 747 -13.47 23.10 -24.15
C VAL A 747 -12.43 22.58 -23.16
N LEU A 748 -11.35 23.34 -23.01
CA LEU A 748 -10.35 23.15 -21.96
C LEU A 748 -10.75 23.94 -20.73
N ILE A 749 -10.86 23.26 -19.60
CA ILE A 749 -11.09 23.89 -18.29
C ILE A 749 -9.77 23.82 -17.52
N ALA A 750 -9.30 24.96 -17.02
CA ALA A 750 -8.15 25.05 -16.14
C ALA A 750 -8.58 25.60 -14.79
N THR A 751 -8.24 24.90 -13.71
CA THR A 751 -8.57 25.28 -12.33
C THR A 751 -7.43 26.07 -11.71
N TYR A 752 -7.76 27.18 -11.06
CA TYR A 752 -6.84 28.09 -10.36
C TYR A 752 -7.31 28.33 -8.93
N PHE A 753 -6.44 28.98 -8.12
CA PHE A 753 -6.78 29.40 -6.76
C PHE A 753 -6.64 30.92 -6.63
N SER A 754 -7.70 31.60 -6.20
CA SER A 754 -7.75 33.07 -6.14
C SER A 754 -6.85 33.67 -5.05
N GLY A 755 -6.46 32.88 -4.04
CA GLY A 755 -5.54 33.26 -2.96
C GLY A 755 -4.07 32.92 -3.22
N ASP A 756 -3.69 32.44 -4.42
CA ASP A 756 -2.33 32.07 -4.75
C ASP A 756 -1.38 33.28 -4.75
N ARG A 757 -0.58 33.42 -3.70
CA ARG A 757 0.38 34.53 -3.52
C ARG A 757 1.64 34.28 -4.34
N ARG A 758 1.84 35.12 -5.36
CA ARG A 758 2.92 34.98 -6.31
C ARG A 758 3.79 36.21 -6.32
N GLY A 759 4.78 36.48 -5.91
CA GLY A 759 5.59 37.69 -5.95
C GLY A 759 5.65 38.42 -7.32
N THR A 760 5.17 37.81 -8.40
CA THR A 760 5.14 38.32 -9.78
C THR A 760 3.71 38.17 -10.33
N PRO A 761 3.18 39.12 -11.15
CA PRO A 761 1.90 38.95 -11.81
C PRO A 761 1.84 37.67 -12.64
N ALA A 762 0.66 37.05 -12.66
CA ALA A 762 0.40 35.91 -13.54
C ALA A 762 -0.29 36.39 -14.82
N ASP A 763 0.51 36.59 -15.86
CA ASP A 763 0.02 36.94 -17.22
C ASP A 763 0.67 35.97 -18.22
N PHE A 764 -0.13 35.08 -18.76
CA PHE A 764 0.32 33.98 -19.60
C PHE A 764 -0.73 33.62 -20.64
N GLU A 765 -0.34 32.87 -21.64
CA GLU A 765 -1.23 32.34 -22.65
C GLU A 765 -1.29 30.81 -22.63
N ILE A 766 -2.41 30.27 -23.06
CA ILE A 766 -2.61 28.85 -23.31
C ILE A 766 -2.57 28.63 -24.79
N GLN A 767 -1.70 27.71 -25.24
CA GLN A 767 -1.52 27.32 -26.61
C GLN A 767 -1.93 25.85 -26.78
N VAL A 768 -2.49 25.52 -27.96
CA VAL A 768 -2.72 24.15 -28.42
C VAL A 768 -1.96 23.95 -29.72
N ASP A 769 -1.04 22.97 -29.70
CA ASP A 769 -0.13 22.67 -30.84
C ASP A 769 0.59 23.93 -31.36
N GLY A 770 1.02 24.81 -30.44
CA GLY A 770 1.73 26.04 -30.71
C GLY A 770 0.85 27.23 -31.13
N ARG A 771 -0.46 27.04 -31.30
CA ARG A 771 -1.41 28.11 -31.58
C ARG A 771 -2.09 28.59 -30.30
N ARG A 772 -2.04 29.90 -30.02
CA ARG A 772 -2.71 30.51 -28.88
C ARG A 772 -4.23 30.35 -28.99
N ILE A 773 -4.84 29.90 -27.88
CA ILE A 773 -6.30 29.76 -27.72
C ILE A 773 -6.89 30.67 -26.66
N CYS A 774 -6.12 31.00 -25.62
CA CYS A 774 -6.55 31.87 -24.51
C CYS A 774 -5.40 32.71 -23.97
N ASP A 775 -5.76 33.91 -23.48
CA ASP A 775 -4.93 34.74 -22.62
C ASP A 775 -5.48 34.71 -21.18
N GLN A 776 -4.62 34.59 -20.19
CA GLN A 776 -4.96 34.53 -18.79
C GLN A 776 -4.21 35.60 -18.00
N GLN A 777 -4.94 36.42 -17.28
CA GLN A 777 -4.39 37.44 -16.38
C GLN A 777 -5.03 37.27 -15.01
N LEU A 778 -4.29 36.74 -14.04
CA LEU A 778 -4.80 36.35 -12.72
C LEU A 778 -4.15 37.17 -11.60
N GLY A 779 -4.99 37.72 -10.74
CA GLY A 779 -4.64 38.44 -9.51
C GLY A 779 -5.22 37.80 -8.27
N LEU A 780 -4.91 38.38 -7.10
CA LEU A 780 -5.55 38.00 -5.84
C LEU A 780 -6.97 38.56 -5.80
N THR A 781 -7.93 37.72 -5.46
CA THR A 781 -9.33 38.10 -5.26
C THR A 781 -9.92 37.39 -4.04
N ASP A 782 -10.80 38.04 -3.31
CA ASP A 782 -11.57 37.44 -2.23
C ASP A 782 -12.95 36.98 -2.73
N PRO A 783 -13.52 35.90 -2.18
CA PRO A 783 -12.93 34.95 -1.23
C PRO A 783 -11.82 34.06 -1.85
N HIS A 784 -10.87 33.60 -1.03
CA HIS A 784 -9.84 32.70 -1.46
C HIS A 784 -10.45 31.31 -1.72
N ARG A 785 -10.61 30.95 -3.01
CA ARG A 785 -11.23 29.69 -3.43
C ARG A 785 -10.64 29.18 -4.74
N PHE A 786 -10.85 27.91 -5.00
CA PHE A 786 -10.62 27.36 -6.34
C PHE A 786 -11.71 27.81 -7.30
N PHE A 787 -11.31 28.08 -8.54
CA PHE A 787 -12.23 28.49 -9.62
C PHE A 787 -11.71 28.00 -10.97
N ASP A 788 -12.63 27.79 -11.89
CA ASP A 788 -12.38 27.29 -13.23
C ASP A 788 -12.43 28.39 -14.27
N LEU A 789 -11.52 28.33 -15.25
CA LEU A 789 -11.57 29.15 -16.46
C LEU A 789 -11.60 28.27 -17.70
N GLU A 790 -12.43 28.66 -18.67
CA GLU A 790 -12.70 27.89 -19.86
C GLU A 790 -12.03 28.50 -21.10
N CYS A 791 -11.45 27.61 -21.93
CA CYS A 791 -10.91 27.97 -23.25
C CYS A 791 -11.47 27.03 -24.30
N ARG A 792 -12.21 27.56 -25.27
CA ARG A 792 -12.72 26.77 -26.39
C ARG A 792 -11.61 26.45 -27.37
N LEU A 793 -11.55 25.18 -27.78
CA LEU A 793 -10.63 24.74 -28.84
C LEU A 793 -11.23 25.01 -30.21
N PRO A 794 -10.47 25.65 -31.10
CA PRO A 794 -10.84 25.72 -32.55
C PRO A 794 -10.93 24.32 -33.17
N GLU A 795 -11.99 24.03 -33.89
CA GLU A 795 -12.23 22.71 -34.50
C GLU A 795 -11.09 22.24 -35.41
N ASP A 796 -10.46 23.17 -36.10
CA ASP A 796 -9.34 22.88 -37.01
C ASP A 796 -8.08 22.39 -36.28
N LEU A 797 -7.93 22.68 -34.97
CA LEU A 797 -6.83 22.19 -34.14
C LEU A 797 -6.99 20.72 -33.72
N VAL A 798 -8.22 20.22 -33.66
CA VAL A 798 -8.52 18.86 -33.17
C VAL A 798 -8.88 17.88 -34.29
N ARG A 799 -9.25 18.39 -35.47
CA ARG A 799 -9.70 17.58 -36.60
C ARG A 799 -8.68 16.49 -36.97
N GLY A 800 -9.10 15.24 -36.94
CA GLY A 800 -8.28 14.07 -37.30
C GLY A 800 -7.18 13.72 -36.32
N LYS A 801 -7.20 14.28 -35.12
CA LYS A 801 -6.22 13.98 -34.07
C LYS A 801 -6.85 13.17 -32.93
N SER A 802 -6.07 12.31 -32.27
CA SER A 802 -6.43 11.63 -31.04
C SER A 802 -5.94 12.36 -29.80
N LYS A 803 -4.94 13.25 -29.93
CA LYS A 803 -4.39 14.07 -28.86
C LYS A 803 -3.87 15.41 -29.40
N VAL A 804 -3.74 16.38 -28.49
CA VAL A 804 -3.14 17.70 -28.74
C VAL A 804 -2.19 18.07 -27.60
N THR A 805 -1.16 18.87 -27.89
CA THR A 805 -0.26 19.41 -26.89
C THR A 805 -0.81 20.73 -26.35
N VAL A 806 -1.22 20.76 -25.10
CA VAL A 806 -1.63 21.98 -24.38
C VAL A 806 -0.42 22.56 -23.67
N ARG A 807 -0.05 23.80 -24.01
CA ARG A 807 1.09 24.52 -23.45
C ARG A 807 0.66 25.79 -22.74
N PHE A 808 1.13 25.96 -21.52
CA PHE A 808 1.07 27.19 -20.76
C PHE A 808 2.36 27.97 -21.00
N GLN A 809 2.27 29.22 -21.45
CA GLN A 809 3.41 30.05 -21.80
C GLN A 809 3.34 31.39 -21.06
N ALA A 810 4.30 31.65 -20.19
CA ALA A 810 4.40 32.95 -19.52
C ALA A 810 4.73 34.06 -20.54
N LYS A 811 4.12 35.24 -20.35
CA LYS A 811 4.51 36.44 -21.09
C LYS A 811 5.77 37.07 -20.47
N GLN A 812 6.42 37.94 -21.23
CA GLN A 812 7.68 38.58 -20.79
C GLN A 812 7.49 39.34 -19.47
N GLY A 813 8.35 39.06 -18.49
CA GLY A 813 8.30 39.70 -17.15
C GLY A 813 7.19 39.16 -16.24
N SER A 814 6.54 38.05 -16.61
CA SER A 814 5.44 37.45 -15.85
C SER A 814 5.67 35.96 -15.58
N GLN A 815 4.68 35.29 -15.03
CA GLN A 815 4.71 33.87 -14.74
C GLN A 815 3.35 33.21 -15.00
N ILE A 816 3.32 31.89 -15.04
CA ILE A 816 2.11 31.07 -15.11
C ILE A 816 1.61 30.90 -13.68
N ALA A 817 0.31 31.17 -13.46
CA ALA A 817 -0.35 30.84 -12.19
C ALA A 817 -0.34 29.34 -11.92
N THR A 818 -0.46 28.96 -10.65
CA THR A 818 -0.56 27.54 -10.30
C THR A 818 -1.85 26.96 -10.90
N VAL A 819 -1.70 25.95 -11.77
CA VAL A 819 -2.81 25.20 -12.37
C VAL A 819 -3.08 23.98 -11.50
N PHE A 820 -4.27 23.89 -10.91
CA PHE A 820 -4.70 22.87 -9.96
C PHE A 820 -5.62 21.80 -10.56
N GLY A 821 -5.93 21.87 -11.81
CA GLY A 821 -6.72 20.91 -12.55
C GLY A 821 -6.74 21.29 -14.03
N LEU A 822 -6.69 20.30 -14.89
CA LEU A 822 -6.78 20.51 -16.33
C LEU A 822 -7.74 19.45 -16.90
N ARG A 823 -8.85 19.92 -17.47
CA ARG A 823 -9.92 19.06 -17.96
C ARG A 823 -10.29 19.40 -19.37
N MET A 824 -10.33 18.39 -20.24
CA MET A 824 -10.88 18.51 -21.59
C MET A 824 -12.32 17.98 -21.57
N ILE A 825 -13.28 18.78 -22.01
CA ILE A 825 -14.68 18.37 -22.06
C ILE A 825 -15.27 18.58 -23.45
N ARG A 826 -16.36 17.85 -23.77
CA ARG A 826 -17.21 18.12 -24.92
C ARG A 826 -18.00 19.41 -24.66
N GLY A 827 -17.91 20.35 -25.56
CA GLY A 827 -18.53 21.68 -25.44
C GLY A 827 -20.00 21.76 -25.82
N ASP A 828 -20.53 20.71 -26.44
CA ASP A 828 -21.94 20.53 -26.86
C ASP A 828 -22.78 19.79 -25.80
N SER A 829 -22.13 19.26 -24.75
CA SER A 829 -22.85 18.61 -23.64
C SER A 829 -23.61 19.66 -22.81
N GLU A 830 -24.88 19.40 -22.52
CA GLU A 830 -25.64 20.18 -21.55
C GLU A 830 -24.98 20.12 -20.15
N ARG A 831 -24.64 21.31 -19.57
CA ARG A 831 -23.97 21.41 -18.27
C ARG A 831 -24.92 21.69 -17.14
#